data_df9bd6ecca9cb78b382f6452e5b864be
#
_entry.id   df9bd6ecca9cb78b382f6452e5b864be
#
_cell.length_a   1.000
_cell.length_b   1.000
_cell.length_c   1.000
_cell.angle_alpha   90.00
_cell.angle_beta   90.00
_cell.angle_gamma   90.00
#
_symmetry.space_group_name_H-M   'P 1'
#
loop_
_entity.id
_entity.type
_entity.pdbx_description
1 polymer ?
#
loop_
_entity_poly.entity_id
_entity_poly.type
_entity_poly.pdbx_seq_one_letter_code
_entity_poly.pdbx_strand_id
1 'polypeptide(L)'
;MKKWIALLLSLVMVMSVMNIAAAQEPLTASVAGFGGDVTVTVEVDGEGKIVSIAADGSTQTPDVGGKAANDLTEGALAALTGTELAELDAAGIEGITGATVTSDAIKTALEMIKAEATGAETAPVQDGTYTVTVPAYSVTEQMTLNVTFEGGKLTKIETVTAGNTPVIFATVEENLYPRLIENQSLETDVITGATVASGAVKQAVEKAIEMAGGSVADWHAPVAKSDAVVELNDYDVIVVGLGGAGMTAYLSAAENGATVFGIEKAAKIGGNSTNTSGPMAINPPSRVEANGGQIVPPEELLADWAEYTTIDGQQDAKLDVVDMFINNSGETLDWMEKYSFQFGDEMKAFFHPAGWKVWTSYAGKDGKSKDEAYVEAMETAKAMNEKNDYKLELTATELLVEDGKVAGVKAVAADGTTYLVHGKSVILATGGFIGDEELSNEYIHGVWRTEAMTQCDGAGIKMAQNAVNANLYNLDVVPVSHIAQVYNIVRNDDLTADQKAVLTSLALDKAYPVVGEDGVKVNDKIGMFFAFDVWAAGPTYYVIYSENEMNGFKENGLAAANTPMFLAQGGTVEAGVPVADLDQILSVGEAYGDVFKADSLAALADQLGLEKLTENVEDQGGAYYAIKGASYVYSTCGGVEVDTNLNVVDVDGNPVPGLYAVGNDSLGVLLASEKAYVTYGGAAAGWALTSGRLAGAYATAYAKGE
;
A
#
# COMPACT_ATOMS: atom_id res chain seq x y z
N MET A 1 -71.73 -2.71 -30.28
CA MET A 1 -71.20 -1.93 -29.13
C MET A 1 -71.17 -2.70 -27.81
N LYS A 2 -72.09 -3.56 -27.46
CA LYS A 2 -71.98 -4.30 -26.14
C LYS A 2 -70.92 -5.37 -26.04
N LYS A 3 -70.38 -5.93 -27.12
CA LYS A 3 -69.34 -6.91 -27.13
C LYS A 3 -67.95 -6.30 -27.01
N TRP A 4 -67.69 -5.05 -27.36
CA TRP A 4 -66.42 -4.35 -27.24
C TRP A 4 -66.19 -3.75 -25.83
N ILE A 5 -67.31 -3.42 -25.14
CA ILE A 5 -67.23 -2.91 -23.75
C ILE A 5 -66.82 -4.05 -22.76
N ALA A 6 -67.32 -5.29 -23.03
CA ALA A 6 -66.92 -6.44 -22.21
C ALA A 6 -65.44 -6.84 -22.40
N LEU A 7 -64.88 -6.63 -23.60
CA LEU A 7 -63.49 -6.90 -23.87
C LEU A 7 -62.53 -5.84 -23.26
N LEU A 8 -62.93 -4.57 -23.23
CA LEU A 8 -62.18 -3.49 -22.57
C LEU A 8 -62.25 -3.62 -21.05
N LEU A 9 -63.38 -4.04 -20.47
CA LEU A 9 -63.45 -4.29 -19.01
C LEU A 9 -62.66 -5.53 -18.58
N SER A 10 -62.57 -6.57 -19.41
CA SER A 10 -61.73 -7.73 -19.12
C SER A 10 -60.25 -7.43 -19.29
N LEU A 11 -59.86 -6.51 -20.21
CA LEU A 11 -58.47 -6.07 -20.36
C LEU A 11 -58.01 -5.15 -19.22
N VAL A 12 -58.92 -4.30 -18.70
CA VAL A 12 -58.65 -3.45 -17.52
C VAL A 12 -58.61 -4.28 -16.23
N MET A 13 -59.38 -5.37 -16.12
CA MET A 13 -59.35 -6.28 -14.98
C MET A 13 -58.15 -7.23 -15.02
N VAL A 14 -57.57 -7.53 -16.19
CA VAL A 14 -56.33 -8.32 -16.31
C VAL A 14 -55.09 -7.46 -16.09
N MET A 15 -55.16 -6.15 -16.35
CA MET A 15 -54.07 -5.22 -15.99
C MET A 15 -54.05 -4.84 -14.50
N SER A 16 -55.09 -5.13 -13.73
CA SER A 16 -55.13 -4.85 -12.29
C SER A 16 -54.71 -6.06 -11.43
N VAL A 17 -54.22 -7.17 -12.02
CA VAL A 17 -53.76 -8.38 -11.29
C VAL A 17 -52.32 -8.76 -11.68
N MET A 18 -51.64 -7.97 -12.52
CA MET A 18 -50.20 -8.03 -12.68
C MET A 18 -49.57 -6.76 -12.07
N ASN A 19 -49.74 -6.56 -10.78
CA ASN A 19 -48.70 -5.93 -9.98
C ASN A 19 -47.58 -6.97 -9.84
N ILE A 20 -46.79 -7.13 -10.89
CA ILE A 20 -45.38 -7.55 -10.71
C ILE A 20 -44.84 -6.38 -9.92
N ALA A 21 -44.57 -6.59 -8.61
CA ALA A 21 -43.79 -5.69 -7.82
C ALA A 21 -42.49 -5.47 -8.62
N ALA A 22 -42.33 -4.30 -9.20
CA ALA A 22 -41.03 -3.90 -9.72
C ALA A 22 -40.13 -4.00 -8.51
N ALA A 23 -39.10 -4.83 -8.56
CA ALA A 23 -38.08 -4.85 -7.54
C ALA A 23 -37.63 -3.40 -7.40
N GLN A 24 -37.75 -2.86 -6.20
CA GLN A 24 -37.24 -1.53 -5.90
C GLN A 24 -35.72 -1.61 -6.09
N GLU A 25 -35.11 -0.64 -6.74
CA GLU A 25 -33.63 -0.64 -6.87
C GLU A 25 -33.01 -0.69 -5.48
N PRO A 26 -31.93 -1.45 -5.28
CA PRO A 26 -31.26 -1.51 -3.99
C PRO A 26 -30.84 -0.11 -3.55
N LEU A 27 -31.04 0.20 -2.28
CA LEU A 27 -30.56 1.42 -1.65
C LEU A 27 -29.11 1.24 -1.26
N THR A 28 -28.24 2.19 -1.58
CA THR A 28 -26.81 2.09 -1.29
C THR A 28 -26.30 3.37 -0.66
N ALA A 29 -25.39 3.22 0.32
CA ALA A 29 -24.62 4.35 0.84
C ALA A 29 -23.16 3.91 1.06
N SER A 30 -22.23 4.84 0.83
CA SER A 30 -20.81 4.63 1.06
C SER A 30 -20.30 5.62 2.10
N VAL A 31 -19.51 5.14 3.04
CA VAL A 31 -18.96 5.92 4.15
C VAL A 31 -17.49 5.59 4.32
N ALA A 32 -16.68 6.59 4.65
CA ALA A 32 -15.24 6.41 4.85
C ALA A 32 -14.96 5.45 6.01
N GLY A 33 -14.27 4.35 5.70
CA GLY A 33 -13.72 3.41 6.67
C GLY A 33 -12.25 3.66 6.96
N PHE A 34 -11.54 2.68 7.53
CA PHE A 34 -10.12 2.80 7.86
C PHE A 34 -9.21 2.77 6.61
N GLY A 35 -9.48 1.89 5.66
CA GLY A 35 -8.64 1.70 4.46
C GLY A 35 -9.18 2.35 3.18
N GLY A 36 -10.43 2.85 3.23
CA GLY A 36 -11.16 3.42 2.09
C GLY A 36 -12.65 3.44 2.43
N ASP A 37 -13.52 3.66 1.45
CA ASP A 37 -14.95 3.72 1.67
C ASP A 37 -15.55 2.31 1.86
N VAL A 38 -16.49 2.18 2.80
CA VAL A 38 -17.31 0.98 2.99
C VAL A 38 -18.67 1.24 2.36
N THR A 39 -19.08 0.38 1.45
CA THR A 39 -20.39 0.49 0.79
C THR A 39 -21.39 -0.48 1.39
N VAL A 40 -22.53 0.02 1.84
CA VAL A 40 -23.63 -0.81 2.33
C VAL A 40 -24.78 -0.77 1.30
N THR A 41 -25.31 -1.96 0.99
CA THR A 41 -26.44 -2.14 0.08
C THR A 41 -27.61 -2.77 0.84
N VAL A 42 -28.78 -2.18 0.78
CA VAL A 42 -30.02 -2.68 1.40
C VAL A 42 -31.08 -2.91 0.31
N GLU A 43 -31.60 -4.11 0.25
CA GLU A 43 -32.78 -4.42 -0.56
C GLU A 43 -34.03 -4.43 0.33
N VAL A 44 -35.08 -3.79 -0.12
CA VAL A 44 -36.37 -3.77 0.57
C VAL A 44 -37.49 -4.32 -0.33
N ASP A 45 -38.50 -4.90 0.29
CA ASP A 45 -39.73 -5.34 -0.42
C ASP A 45 -40.71 -4.16 -0.64
N GLY A 46 -41.81 -4.47 -1.32
CA GLY A 46 -42.86 -3.45 -1.61
C GLY A 46 -43.57 -2.92 -0.35
N GLU A 47 -43.32 -3.46 0.83
CA GLU A 47 -43.85 -3.02 2.12
C GLU A 47 -42.80 -2.24 2.93
N GLY A 48 -41.56 -2.08 2.42
CA GLY A 48 -40.48 -1.38 3.08
C GLY A 48 -39.71 -2.25 4.07
N LYS A 49 -39.88 -3.58 4.03
CA LYS A 49 -39.11 -4.52 4.88
C LYS A 49 -37.82 -4.90 4.23
N ILE A 50 -36.79 -5.02 5.01
CA ILE A 50 -35.45 -5.42 4.61
C ILE A 50 -35.47 -6.87 4.09
N VAL A 51 -35.05 -7.07 2.85
CA VAL A 51 -34.89 -8.38 2.20
C VAL A 51 -33.46 -8.86 2.38
N SER A 52 -32.50 -7.98 2.17
CA SER A 52 -31.08 -8.25 2.37
C SER A 52 -30.30 -7.00 2.75
N ILE A 53 -29.21 -7.17 3.48
CA ILE A 53 -28.20 -6.13 3.73
C ILE A 53 -26.82 -6.74 3.48
N ALA A 54 -25.99 -6.07 2.71
CA ALA A 54 -24.61 -6.45 2.49
C ALA A 54 -23.68 -5.24 2.69
N ALA A 55 -22.57 -5.46 3.33
CA ALA A 55 -21.49 -4.47 3.48
C ALA A 55 -20.28 -4.91 2.66
N ASP A 56 -19.85 -4.08 1.72
CA ASP A 56 -18.62 -4.27 0.96
C ASP A 56 -17.48 -3.55 1.66
N GLY A 57 -16.57 -4.33 2.21
CA GLY A 57 -15.33 -3.88 2.87
C GLY A 57 -14.08 -4.14 2.04
N SER A 58 -14.18 -4.33 0.72
CA SER A 58 -13.05 -4.66 -0.16
C SER A 58 -11.94 -3.61 -0.15
N THR A 59 -12.26 -2.36 0.16
CA THR A 59 -11.28 -1.27 0.32
C THR A 59 -10.57 -1.27 1.66
N GLN A 60 -11.02 -2.10 2.60
CA GLN A 60 -10.49 -2.17 3.95
C GLN A 60 -9.32 -3.14 4.04
N THR A 61 -8.56 -3.09 5.15
CA THR A 61 -7.56 -4.12 5.44
C THR A 61 -8.25 -5.49 5.42
N PRO A 62 -7.86 -6.42 4.54
CA PRO A 62 -8.65 -7.64 4.27
C PRO A 62 -9.01 -8.46 5.52
N ASP A 63 -8.04 -8.70 6.40
CA ASP A 63 -8.23 -9.55 7.59
C ASP A 63 -8.77 -8.82 8.83
N VAL A 64 -8.99 -7.52 8.73
CA VAL A 64 -9.51 -6.70 9.84
C VAL A 64 -10.82 -6.07 9.43
N GLY A 65 -10.80 -5.00 8.66
CA GLY A 65 -11.99 -4.28 8.23
C GLY A 65 -12.80 -5.06 7.18
N GLY A 66 -12.13 -5.67 6.19
CA GLY A 66 -12.77 -6.51 5.18
C GLY A 66 -13.45 -7.73 5.80
N LYS A 67 -12.75 -8.45 6.69
CA LYS A 67 -13.34 -9.55 7.46
C LYS A 67 -14.50 -9.08 8.34
N ALA A 68 -14.37 -7.92 9.01
CA ALA A 68 -15.44 -7.38 9.85
C ALA A 68 -16.70 -7.03 9.05
N ALA A 69 -16.57 -6.50 7.83
CA ALA A 69 -17.70 -6.24 6.95
C ALA A 69 -18.42 -7.55 6.57
N ASN A 70 -17.67 -8.61 6.27
CA ASN A 70 -18.24 -9.94 5.99
C ASN A 70 -18.91 -10.54 7.24
N ASP A 71 -18.23 -10.51 8.40
CA ASP A 71 -18.78 -11.07 9.64
C ASP A 71 -20.06 -10.35 10.06
N LEU A 72 -20.14 -9.01 9.90
CA LEU A 72 -21.36 -8.24 10.15
C LEU A 72 -22.44 -8.59 9.15
N THR A 73 -22.10 -8.71 7.86
CA THR A 73 -23.07 -9.07 6.80
C THR A 73 -23.70 -10.44 7.07
N GLU A 74 -22.91 -11.45 7.40
CA GLU A 74 -23.39 -12.80 7.68
C GLU A 74 -24.07 -12.94 9.06
N GLY A 75 -23.74 -12.07 10.00
CA GLY A 75 -24.25 -12.07 11.38
C GLY A 75 -25.33 -11.04 11.67
N ALA A 76 -24.91 -9.90 12.24
CA ALA A 76 -25.82 -8.88 12.76
C ALA A 76 -26.72 -8.25 11.68
N LEU A 77 -26.19 -8.03 10.46
CA LEU A 77 -26.99 -7.44 9.37
C LEU A 77 -27.99 -8.45 8.80
N ALA A 78 -27.60 -9.70 8.63
CA ALA A 78 -28.52 -10.75 8.21
C ALA A 78 -29.71 -10.93 9.18
N ALA A 79 -29.49 -10.71 10.48
CA ALA A 79 -30.53 -10.79 11.52
C ALA A 79 -31.61 -9.69 11.38
N LEU A 80 -31.35 -8.63 10.65
CA LEU A 80 -32.30 -7.52 10.39
C LEU A 80 -33.27 -7.82 9.25
N THR A 81 -33.08 -8.90 8.52
CA THR A 81 -34.00 -9.32 7.44
C THR A 81 -35.42 -9.51 7.97
N GLY A 82 -36.39 -8.88 7.29
CA GLY A 82 -37.82 -8.90 7.66
C GLY A 82 -38.24 -7.77 8.61
N THR A 83 -37.31 -6.97 9.13
CA THR A 83 -37.64 -5.74 9.88
C THR A 83 -38.01 -4.60 8.91
N GLU A 84 -38.81 -3.64 9.36
CA GLU A 84 -39.09 -2.43 8.58
C GLU A 84 -37.85 -1.53 8.57
N LEU A 85 -37.41 -1.06 7.39
CA LEU A 85 -36.24 -0.19 7.26
C LEU A 85 -36.41 1.09 8.10
N ALA A 86 -37.62 1.61 8.21
CA ALA A 86 -37.91 2.77 9.02
C ALA A 86 -37.69 2.57 10.55
N GLU A 87 -37.74 1.32 11.02
CA GLU A 87 -37.53 0.94 12.41
C GLU A 87 -36.08 0.47 12.68
N LEU A 88 -35.20 0.49 11.68
CA LEU A 88 -33.81 0.08 11.80
C LEU A 88 -33.12 0.90 12.91
N ASP A 89 -32.48 0.23 13.86
CA ASP A 89 -31.60 0.78 14.88
C ASP A 89 -30.14 0.40 14.57
N ALA A 90 -29.49 1.18 13.72
CA ALA A 90 -28.11 0.92 13.36
C ALA A 90 -27.14 1.12 14.53
N ALA A 91 -27.44 2.04 15.44
CA ALA A 91 -26.61 2.29 16.62
C ALA A 91 -26.59 1.08 17.58
N GLY A 92 -27.68 0.30 17.61
CA GLY A 92 -27.78 -0.93 18.39
C GLY A 92 -26.99 -2.12 17.85
N ILE A 93 -26.41 -2.04 16.65
CA ILE A 93 -25.57 -3.11 16.06
C ILE A 93 -24.25 -3.16 16.80
N GLU A 94 -23.92 -4.34 17.35
CA GLU A 94 -22.63 -4.55 18.00
C GLU A 94 -21.50 -4.59 16.96
N GLY A 95 -20.51 -3.73 17.10
CA GLY A 95 -19.35 -3.68 16.19
C GLY A 95 -18.35 -4.80 16.45
N ILE A 96 -17.48 -5.06 15.49
CA ILE A 96 -16.42 -6.07 15.60
C ILE A 96 -15.21 -5.47 16.33
N THR A 97 -14.79 -6.14 17.41
CA THR A 97 -13.61 -5.74 18.20
C THR A 97 -12.36 -5.72 17.29
N GLY A 98 -11.59 -4.64 17.35
CA GLY A 98 -10.41 -4.43 16.50
C GLY A 98 -10.69 -3.83 15.12
N ALA A 99 -11.97 -3.75 14.68
CA ALA A 99 -12.40 -3.14 13.43
C ALA A 99 -13.46 -2.05 13.64
N THR A 100 -13.30 -1.23 14.68
CA THR A 100 -14.29 -0.22 15.11
C THR A 100 -14.63 0.77 14.01
N VAL A 101 -13.61 1.28 13.28
CA VAL A 101 -13.80 2.27 12.22
C VAL A 101 -14.68 1.72 11.10
N THR A 102 -14.41 0.49 10.64
CA THR A 102 -15.22 -0.18 9.61
C THR A 102 -16.64 -0.46 10.11
N SER A 103 -16.78 -0.89 11.37
CA SER A 103 -18.09 -1.16 11.98
C SER A 103 -18.93 0.12 12.12
N ASP A 104 -18.32 1.22 12.50
CA ASP A 104 -18.99 2.53 12.62
C ASP A 104 -19.38 3.06 11.22
N ALA A 105 -18.52 2.91 10.20
CA ALA A 105 -18.84 3.25 8.81
C ALA A 105 -20.09 2.49 8.30
N ILE A 106 -20.20 1.19 8.61
CA ILE A 106 -21.37 0.39 8.26
C ILE A 106 -22.64 0.93 8.94
N LYS A 107 -22.56 1.27 10.21
CA LYS A 107 -23.70 1.86 10.95
C LYS A 107 -24.15 3.20 10.37
N THR A 108 -23.18 4.08 10.08
CA THR A 108 -23.47 5.38 9.45
C THR A 108 -24.14 5.21 8.09
N ALA A 109 -23.61 4.29 7.24
CA ALA A 109 -24.23 4.00 5.94
C ALA A 109 -25.68 3.49 6.07
N LEU A 110 -25.97 2.66 7.08
CA LEU A 110 -27.33 2.20 7.34
C LEU A 110 -28.27 3.33 7.77
N GLU A 111 -27.82 4.27 8.63
CA GLU A 111 -28.61 5.44 8.99
C GLU A 111 -28.86 6.36 7.79
N MET A 112 -27.89 6.52 6.89
CA MET A 112 -28.07 7.27 5.64
C MET A 112 -29.15 6.64 4.75
N ILE A 113 -29.08 5.33 4.54
CA ILE A 113 -30.09 4.57 3.75
C ILE A 113 -31.47 4.71 4.38
N LYS A 114 -31.57 4.62 5.71
CA LYS A 114 -32.81 4.80 6.44
C LYS A 114 -33.38 6.23 6.26
N ALA A 115 -32.53 7.26 6.41
CA ALA A 115 -32.92 8.65 6.24
C ALA A 115 -33.44 8.92 4.82
N GLU A 116 -32.76 8.43 3.79
CA GLU A 116 -33.18 8.54 2.40
C GLU A 116 -34.52 7.85 2.16
N ALA A 117 -34.67 6.61 2.62
CA ALA A 117 -35.91 5.84 2.43
C ALA A 117 -37.13 6.41 3.16
N THR A 118 -36.93 7.03 4.34
CA THR A 118 -38.01 7.57 5.15
C THR A 118 -38.35 9.03 4.86
N GLY A 119 -37.48 9.73 4.10
CA GLY A 119 -37.64 11.17 3.85
C GLY A 119 -37.63 11.98 5.14
N ALA A 120 -36.84 11.56 6.14
CA ALA A 120 -36.73 12.25 7.43
C ALA A 120 -36.26 13.70 7.20
N GLU A 121 -37.00 14.69 7.71
CA GLU A 121 -36.52 16.08 7.71
C GLU A 121 -35.27 16.15 8.60
N THR A 122 -34.16 16.56 8.02
CA THR A 122 -32.88 16.67 8.67
C THR A 122 -32.76 18.02 9.38
N ALA A 123 -32.28 18.02 10.61
CA ALA A 123 -32.01 19.26 11.34
C ALA A 123 -30.68 19.86 10.85
N PRO A 124 -30.62 21.18 10.58
CA PRO A 124 -29.36 21.82 10.26
C PRO A 124 -28.38 21.74 11.45
N VAL A 125 -27.09 21.61 11.15
CA VAL A 125 -26.04 21.67 12.18
C VAL A 125 -26.14 22.97 12.98
N GLN A 126 -25.96 22.87 14.30
CA GLN A 126 -25.92 24.04 15.17
C GLN A 126 -24.54 24.69 15.10
N ASP A 127 -24.53 26.04 15.09
CA ASP A 127 -23.29 26.81 15.11
C ASP A 127 -22.49 26.53 16.41
N GLY A 128 -21.20 26.37 16.26
CA GLY A 128 -20.29 26.09 17.37
C GLY A 128 -19.01 25.40 16.92
N THR A 129 -18.10 25.21 17.89
CA THR A 129 -16.88 24.40 17.69
C THR A 129 -17.02 23.12 18.49
N TYR A 130 -16.88 22.00 17.81
CA TYR A 130 -17.00 20.66 18.36
C TYR A 130 -15.64 19.98 18.38
N THR A 131 -15.18 19.57 19.55
CA THR A 131 -13.94 18.84 19.71
C THR A 131 -14.21 17.35 19.60
N VAL A 132 -13.65 16.71 18.60
CA VAL A 132 -13.87 15.29 18.29
C VAL A 132 -12.55 14.53 18.34
N THR A 133 -12.58 13.35 18.94
CA THR A 133 -11.45 12.42 18.98
C THR A 133 -11.84 11.12 18.27
N VAL A 134 -10.97 10.66 17.36
CA VAL A 134 -11.14 9.43 16.57
C VAL A 134 -9.84 8.64 16.51
N PRO A 135 -9.90 7.31 16.26
CA PRO A 135 -8.72 6.53 15.94
C PRO A 135 -7.96 7.13 14.75
N ALA A 136 -6.64 7.01 14.76
CA ALA A 136 -5.77 7.49 13.69
C ALA A 136 -4.76 6.40 13.27
N TYR A 137 -3.79 6.73 12.44
CA TYR A 137 -2.75 5.78 12.04
C TYR A 137 -1.87 5.35 13.22
N SER A 138 -1.60 6.28 14.16
CA SER A 138 -0.86 5.96 15.38
C SER A 138 -1.70 5.06 16.29
N VAL A 139 -1.07 4.05 16.85
CA VAL A 139 -1.70 3.16 17.84
C VAL A 139 -1.66 3.71 19.26
N THR A 140 -0.78 4.68 19.51
CA THR A 140 -0.56 5.27 20.85
C THR A 140 -1.15 6.67 20.98
N GLU A 141 -1.56 7.31 19.90
CA GLU A 141 -2.13 8.65 19.89
C GLU A 141 -3.33 8.72 18.96
N GLN A 142 -4.46 9.14 19.49
CA GLN A 142 -5.67 9.38 18.70
C GLN A 142 -5.62 10.77 18.05
N MET A 143 -6.31 10.91 16.91
CA MET A 143 -6.50 12.22 16.29
C MET A 143 -7.60 12.98 17.03
N THR A 144 -7.33 14.23 17.37
CA THR A 144 -8.33 15.15 17.93
C THR A 144 -8.40 16.41 17.08
N LEU A 145 -9.58 16.74 16.60
CA LEU A 145 -9.86 17.92 15.78
C LEU A 145 -10.88 18.83 16.47
N ASN A 146 -10.74 20.15 16.24
CA ASN A 146 -11.79 21.13 16.46
C ASN A 146 -12.47 21.43 15.12
N VAL A 147 -13.74 21.09 14.99
CA VAL A 147 -14.56 21.31 13.80
C VAL A 147 -15.57 22.40 14.11
N THR A 148 -15.58 23.48 13.31
CA THR A 148 -16.42 24.65 13.56
C THR A 148 -17.48 24.81 12.48
N PHE A 149 -18.73 24.94 12.91
CA PHE A 149 -19.86 25.28 12.03
C PHE A 149 -20.36 26.70 12.34
N GLU A 150 -20.64 27.47 11.27
CA GLU A 150 -21.23 28.81 11.35
C GLU A 150 -22.25 28.99 10.23
N GLY A 151 -23.45 29.44 10.58
CA GLY A 151 -24.56 29.59 9.63
C GLY A 151 -24.97 28.28 8.95
N GLY A 152 -24.83 27.14 9.64
CA GLY A 152 -25.15 25.82 9.14
C GLY A 152 -24.11 25.25 8.16
N LYS A 153 -22.88 25.80 8.13
CA LYS A 153 -21.79 25.37 7.25
C LYS A 153 -20.54 25.06 8.03
N LEU A 154 -19.78 24.09 7.53
CA LEU A 154 -18.40 23.84 7.98
C LEU A 154 -17.52 25.03 7.57
N THR A 155 -16.90 25.72 8.54
CA THR A 155 -16.08 26.92 8.26
C THR A 155 -14.63 26.74 8.66
N LYS A 156 -14.33 25.81 9.56
CA LYS A 156 -12.96 25.59 10.03
C LYS A 156 -12.75 24.18 10.57
N ILE A 157 -11.56 23.64 10.29
CA ILE A 157 -11.03 22.42 10.91
C ILE A 157 -9.65 22.76 11.47
N GLU A 158 -9.39 22.42 12.74
CA GLU A 158 -8.13 22.66 13.42
C GLU A 158 -7.64 21.38 14.10
N THR A 159 -6.39 21.03 13.90
CA THR A 159 -5.76 19.89 14.57
C THR A 159 -5.34 20.25 15.99
N VAL A 160 -5.79 19.44 16.97
CA VAL A 160 -5.33 19.49 18.36
C VAL A 160 -4.23 18.46 18.58
N THR A 161 -4.49 17.20 18.15
CA THR A 161 -3.51 16.12 18.07
C THR A 161 -3.66 15.41 16.73
N ALA A 162 -2.55 15.10 16.08
CA ALA A 162 -2.58 14.51 14.74
C ALA A 162 -2.80 12.99 14.78
N GLY A 163 -2.15 12.28 15.69
CA GLY A 163 -2.20 10.81 15.76
C GLY A 163 -1.72 10.12 14.46
N ASN A 164 -0.91 10.79 13.64
CA ASN A 164 -0.48 10.36 12.31
C ASN A 164 0.98 10.74 12.08
N THR A 165 1.59 10.17 11.02
CA THR A 165 2.94 10.55 10.59
C THR A 165 2.94 12.03 10.17
N PRO A 166 3.74 12.91 10.80
CA PRO A 166 3.62 14.37 10.62
C PRO A 166 3.69 14.84 9.17
N VAL A 167 4.66 14.35 8.39
CA VAL A 167 4.85 14.77 6.99
C VAL A 167 3.68 14.35 6.09
N ILE A 168 3.07 13.18 6.36
CA ILE A 168 1.90 12.69 5.63
C ILE A 168 0.67 13.49 6.04
N PHE A 169 0.51 13.74 7.34
CA PHE A 169 -0.65 14.46 7.85
C PHE A 169 -0.68 15.93 7.40
N ALA A 170 0.47 16.55 7.25
CA ALA A 170 0.57 17.91 6.70
C ALA A 170 -0.11 18.02 5.32
N THR A 171 0.00 16.99 4.46
CA THR A 171 -0.68 17.00 3.15
C THR A 171 -2.21 16.98 3.27
N VAL A 172 -2.74 16.36 4.33
CA VAL A 172 -4.17 16.35 4.63
C VAL A 172 -4.64 17.72 5.11
N GLU A 173 -3.89 18.36 6.01
CA GLU A 173 -4.22 19.71 6.49
C GLU A 173 -4.20 20.72 5.33
N GLU A 174 -3.19 20.63 4.45
CA GLU A 174 -3.02 21.58 3.35
C GLU A 174 -4.04 21.38 2.22
N ASN A 175 -4.48 20.14 1.96
CA ASN A 175 -5.30 19.85 0.78
C ASN A 175 -6.74 19.42 1.14
N LEU A 176 -6.95 18.53 2.14
CA LEU A 176 -8.27 18.02 2.44
C LEU A 176 -9.12 19.01 3.22
N TYR A 177 -8.56 19.71 4.23
CA TYR A 177 -9.33 20.67 5.04
C TYR A 177 -9.97 21.76 4.18
N PRO A 178 -9.23 22.46 3.30
CA PRO A 178 -9.82 23.45 2.41
C PRO A 178 -10.92 22.87 1.51
N ARG A 179 -10.71 21.67 0.98
CA ARG A 179 -11.68 21.02 0.08
C ARG A 179 -12.97 20.62 0.80
N LEU A 180 -12.90 20.09 2.01
CA LEU A 180 -14.08 19.81 2.82
C LEU A 180 -14.87 21.08 3.14
N ILE A 181 -14.18 22.16 3.47
CA ILE A 181 -14.80 23.47 3.74
C ILE A 181 -15.42 24.06 2.46
N GLU A 182 -14.75 23.95 1.32
CA GLU A 182 -15.25 24.48 0.04
C GLU A 182 -16.46 23.66 -0.48
N ASN A 183 -16.32 22.34 -0.50
CA ASN A 183 -17.32 21.44 -1.06
C ASN A 183 -18.53 21.26 -0.14
N GLN A 184 -18.40 21.47 1.17
CA GLN A 184 -19.44 21.16 2.16
C GLN A 184 -19.92 19.70 2.02
N SER A 185 -18.98 18.76 1.73
CA SER A 185 -19.30 17.37 1.43
C SER A 185 -18.20 16.42 1.87
N LEU A 186 -18.61 15.33 2.46
CA LEU A 186 -17.76 14.20 2.83
C LEU A 186 -17.40 13.32 1.60
N GLU A 187 -18.07 13.51 0.44
CA GLU A 187 -17.70 12.90 -0.85
C GLU A 187 -16.46 13.55 -1.49
N THR A 188 -15.81 14.46 -0.78
CA THR A 188 -14.52 14.99 -1.17
C THR A 188 -13.47 13.88 -1.20
N ASP A 189 -12.67 13.77 -2.27
CA ASP A 189 -11.65 12.72 -2.41
C ASP A 189 -10.64 12.74 -1.25
N VAL A 190 -10.19 11.55 -0.88
CA VAL A 190 -9.07 11.38 0.05
C VAL A 190 -7.75 11.81 -0.60
N ILE A 191 -6.79 12.20 0.20
CA ILE A 191 -5.45 12.55 -0.29
C ILE A 191 -4.66 11.28 -0.59
N THR A 192 -4.25 11.12 -1.84
CA THR A 192 -3.45 9.96 -2.26
C THR A 192 -2.15 9.86 -1.47
N GLY A 193 -1.89 8.70 -0.89
CA GLY A 193 -0.76 8.47 0.02
C GLY A 193 -1.02 8.85 1.47
N ALA A 194 -2.23 9.39 1.79
CA ALA A 194 -2.67 9.73 3.14
C ALA A 194 -4.11 9.23 3.42
N THR A 195 -4.51 8.10 2.83
CA THR A 195 -5.88 7.58 2.86
C THR A 195 -6.40 7.37 4.28
N VAL A 196 -5.61 6.73 5.16
CA VAL A 196 -5.99 6.49 6.56
C VAL A 196 -6.20 7.80 7.31
N ALA A 197 -5.29 8.75 7.17
CA ALA A 197 -5.41 10.06 7.80
C ALA A 197 -6.60 10.85 7.25
N SER A 198 -6.86 10.79 5.94
CA SER A 198 -8.01 11.41 5.30
C SER A 198 -9.34 10.80 5.78
N GLY A 199 -9.40 9.47 5.90
CA GLY A 199 -10.57 8.77 6.44
C GLY A 199 -10.84 9.16 7.89
N ALA A 200 -9.81 9.24 8.73
CA ALA A 200 -9.95 9.71 10.12
C ALA A 200 -10.46 11.15 10.21
N VAL A 201 -10.00 12.06 9.33
CA VAL A 201 -10.51 13.44 9.27
C VAL A 201 -11.99 13.45 8.88
N LYS A 202 -12.39 12.71 7.86
CA LYS A 202 -13.81 12.61 7.46
C LYS A 202 -14.67 12.09 8.61
N GLN A 203 -14.23 11.00 9.28
CA GLN A 203 -14.93 10.45 10.45
C GLN A 203 -15.04 11.48 11.60
N ALA A 204 -14.01 12.29 11.83
CA ALA A 204 -14.10 13.34 12.83
C ALA A 204 -15.11 14.44 12.44
N VAL A 205 -15.20 14.79 11.17
CA VAL A 205 -16.22 15.75 10.68
C VAL A 205 -17.62 15.14 10.79
N GLU A 206 -17.82 13.86 10.46
CA GLU A 206 -19.11 13.15 10.66
C GLU A 206 -19.56 13.23 12.11
N LYS A 207 -18.70 12.85 13.06
CA LYS A 207 -19.01 12.93 14.49
C LYS A 207 -19.30 14.37 14.96
N ALA A 208 -18.62 15.36 14.38
CA ALA A 208 -18.91 16.77 14.67
C ALA A 208 -20.29 17.19 14.16
N ILE A 209 -20.71 16.72 12.97
CA ILE A 209 -22.06 16.95 12.42
C ILE A 209 -23.10 16.36 13.36
N GLU A 210 -22.94 15.14 13.82
CA GLU A 210 -23.84 14.49 14.79
C GLU A 210 -23.90 15.26 16.13
N MET A 211 -22.75 15.65 16.67
CA MET A 211 -22.68 16.47 17.91
C MET A 211 -23.36 17.83 17.76
N ALA A 212 -23.34 18.39 16.55
CA ALA A 212 -24.03 19.63 16.19
C ALA A 212 -25.53 19.40 15.93
N GLY A 213 -26.03 18.18 16.06
CA GLY A 213 -27.44 17.81 15.84
C GLY A 213 -27.87 17.77 14.37
N GLY A 214 -26.91 17.74 13.44
CA GLY A 214 -27.15 17.58 12.01
C GLY A 214 -27.26 16.11 11.60
N SER A 215 -27.67 15.89 10.34
CA SER A 215 -27.67 14.59 9.72
C SER A 215 -26.44 14.43 8.83
N VAL A 216 -25.66 13.38 9.03
CA VAL A 216 -24.47 13.05 8.20
C VAL A 216 -24.88 12.86 6.73
N ALA A 217 -26.06 12.30 6.46
CA ALA A 217 -26.59 12.11 5.11
C ALA A 217 -26.61 13.40 4.25
N ASP A 218 -26.85 14.56 4.88
CA ASP A 218 -26.87 15.85 4.17
C ASP A 218 -25.50 16.29 3.67
N TRP A 219 -24.43 15.65 4.15
CA TRP A 219 -23.06 15.97 3.84
C TRP A 219 -22.41 15.00 2.83
N HIS A 220 -23.18 14.09 2.23
CA HIS A 220 -22.74 13.16 1.18
C HIS A 220 -23.22 13.57 -0.24
N ALA A 221 -23.39 14.87 -0.46
CA ALA A 221 -23.69 15.34 -1.81
C ALA A 221 -22.47 15.11 -2.73
N PRO A 222 -22.64 14.51 -3.92
CA PRO A 222 -21.55 14.28 -4.86
C PRO A 222 -20.81 15.59 -5.19
N VAL A 223 -19.47 15.54 -5.15
CA VAL A 223 -18.62 16.66 -5.56
C VAL A 223 -18.50 16.67 -7.07
N ALA A 224 -18.85 17.79 -7.71
CA ALA A 224 -18.76 17.92 -9.15
C ALA A 224 -17.29 17.85 -9.62
N LYS A 225 -17.04 17.02 -10.63
CA LYS A 225 -15.73 16.92 -11.28
C LYS A 225 -15.66 17.85 -12.49
N SER A 226 -14.47 18.35 -12.79
CA SER A 226 -14.17 19.19 -13.93
C SER A 226 -14.15 18.37 -15.23
N ASP A 227 -14.78 18.89 -16.28
CA ASP A 227 -14.67 18.37 -17.66
C ASP A 227 -13.57 19.08 -18.46
N ALA A 228 -12.78 19.93 -17.83
CA ALA A 228 -11.74 20.72 -18.49
C ALA A 228 -10.62 19.82 -19.04
N VAL A 229 -10.11 20.21 -20.21
CA VAL A 229 -8.93 19.59 -20.82
C VAL A 229 -7.85 20.66 -20.93
N VAL A 230 -6.67 20.38 -20.41
CA VAL A 230 -5.48 21.22 -20.47
C VAL A 230 -4.43 20.53 -21.33
N GLU A 231 -3.97 21.17 -22.37
CA GLU A 231 -2.88 20.68 -23.20
C GLU A 231 -1.57 21.38 -22.82
N LEU A 232 -0.54 20.56 -22.53
CA LEU A 232 0.82 20.99 -22.23
C LEU A 232 1.74 20.43 -23.34
N ASN A 233 2.39 21.33 -24.09
CA ASN A 233 3.09 20.96 -25.32
C ASN A 233 4.59 21.25 -25.22
N ASP A 234 5.36 20.65 -26.15
CA ASP A 234 6.78 20.95 -26.43
C ASP A 234 7.72 20.63 -25.24
N TYR A 235 7.47 19.58 -24.47
CA TYR A 235 8.45 19.05 -23.53
C TYR A 235 9.41 18.09 -24.23
N ASP A 236 10.67 18.06 -23.79
CA ASP A 236 11.63 17.07 -24.23
C ASP A 236 11.41 15.74 -23.50
N VAL A 237 11.22 15.81 -22.19
CA VAL A 237 11.07 14.66 -21.31
C VAL A 237 9.86 14.81 -20.40
N ILE A 238 9.04 13.77 -20.28
CA ILE A 238 7.97 13.64 -19.28
C ILE A 238 8.38 12.56 -18.30
N VAL A 239 8.31 12.82 -17.00
CA VAL A 239 8.59 11.85 -15.93
C VAL A 239 7.31 11.52 -15.20
N VAL A 240 6.93 10.24 -15.17
CA VAL A 240 5.72 9.73 -14.51
C VAL A 240 6.08 9.03 -13.20
N GLY A 241 5.70 9.63 -12.08
CA GLY A 241 6.12 9.27 -10.73
C GLY A 241 7.36 10.04 -10.30
N LEU A 242 7.29 10.74 -9.14
CA LEU A 242 8.39 11.56 -8.59
C LEU A 242 8.93 10.98 -7.28
N GLY A 243 9.01 9.63 -7.22
CA GLY A 243 9.78 8.89 -6.22
C GLY A 243 11.28 8.98 -6.47
N GLY A 244 12.08 8.11 -5.86
CA GLY A 244 13.54 8.13 -6.02
C GLY A 244 14.02 8.07 -7.46
N ALA A 245 13.46 7.16 -8.25
CA ALA A 245 13.81 7.01 -9.66
C ALA A 245 13.37 8.21 -10.50
N GLY A 246 12.13 8.68 -10.28
CA GLY A 246 11.61 9.82 -11.05
C GLY A 246 12.29 11.13 -10.70
N MET A 247 12.60 11.38 -9.42
CA MET A 247 13.35 12.57 -9.01
C MET A 247 14.74 12.60 -9.66
N THR A 248 15.47 11.49 -9.64
CA THR A 248 16.81 11.43 -10.28
C THR A 248 16.72 11.53 -11.80
N ALA A 249 15.65 10.98 -12.42
CA ALA A 249 15.39 11.15 -13.85
C ALA A 249 15.10 12.60 -14.22
N TYR A 250 14.22 13.25 -13.46
CA TYR A 250 13.86 14.66 -13.68
C TYR A 250 15.07 15.59 -13.53
N LEU A 251 15.82 15.41 -12.43
CA LEU A 251 17.03 16.22 -12.14
C LEU A 251 18.10 16.01 -13.21
N SER A 252 18.35 14.75 -13.62
CA SER A 252 19.34 14.43 -14.66
C SER A 252 18.91 14.99 -16.03
N ALA A 253 17.65 14.88 -16.41
CA ALA A 253 17.16 15.45 -17.65
C ALA A 253 17.29 16.97 -17.68
N ALA A 254 16.92 17.65 -16.58
CA ALA A 254 17.06 19.09 -16.45
C ALA A 254 18.54 19.55 -16.48
N GLU A 255 19.44 18.84 -15.79
CA GLU A 255 20.90 19.12 -15.81
C GLU A 255 21.48 18.98 -17.23
N ASN A 256 20.99 18.03 -18.02
CA ASN A 256 21.38 17.84 -19.42
C ASN A 256 20.64 18.81 -20.38
N GLY A 257 19.89 19.76 -19.87
CA GLY A 257 19.28 20.86 -20.60
C GLY A 257 18.01 20.49 -21.37
N ALA A 258 17.27 19.46 -20.93
CA ALA A 258 15.92 19.18 -21.42
C ALA A 258 14.89 20.12 -20.78
N THR A 259 13.77 20.34 -21.49
CA THR A 259 12.54 20.82 -20.88
C THR A 259 11.79 19.60 -20.29
N VAL A 260 11.49 19.65 -18.99
CA VAL A 260 10.96 18.48 -18.26
C VAL A 260 9.62 18.78 -17.60
N PHE A 261 8.65 17.88 -17.75
CA PHE A 261 7.42 17.91 -16.97
C PHE A 261 7.29 16.66 -16.09
N GLY A 262 7.03 16.86 -14.80
CA GLY A 262 6.84 15.79 -13.82
C GLY A 262 5.36 15.56 -13.48
N ILE A 263 4.94 14.31 -13.39
CA ILE A 263 3.60 13.89 -13.00
C ILE A 263 3.71 13.05 -11.73
N GLU A 264 3.02 13.42 -10.65
CA GLU A 264 2.96 12.67 -9.40
C GLU A 264 1.52 12.58 -8.91
N LYS A 265 1.04 11.36 -8.65
CA LYS A 265 -0.33 11.16 -8.18
C LYS A 265 -0.52 11.45 -6.69
N ALA A 266 0.53 11.37 -5.90
CA ALA A 266 0.49 11.73 -4.49
C ALA A 266 0.55 13.25 -4.29
N ALA A 267 0.14 13.71 -3.12
CA ALA A 267 0.24 15.12 -2.72
C ALA A 267 1.67 15.52 -2.30
N LYS A 268 2.65 14.60 -2.35
CA LYS A 268 4.05 14.88 -2.01
C LYS A 268 5.02 14.10 -2.91
N ILE A 269 6.22 14.62 -3.04
CA ILE A 269 7.36 14.02 -3.74
C ILE A 269 8.05 12.98 -2.85
N GLY A 270 8.78 12.05 -3.45
CA GLY A 270 9.74 11.17 -2.79
C GLY A 270 9.35 9.69 -2.76
N GLY A 271 8.06 9.36 -2.81
CA GLY A 271 7.58 7.98 -2.84
C GLY A 271 8.20 7.12 -1.72
N ASN A 272 8.34 5.81 -1.96
CA ASN A 272 8.95 4.87 -1.01
C ASN A 272 10.42 5.17 -0.69
N SER A 273 11.12 5.94 -1.54
CA SER A 273 12.55 6.20 -1.35
C SER A 273 12.84 7.07 -0.13
N THR A 274 11.89 7.88 0.35
CA THR A 274 12.07 8.64 1.60
C THR A 274 12.09 7.75 2.84
N ASN A 275 11.54 6.52 2.75
CA ASN A 275 11.51 5.55 3.84
C ASN A 275 12.72 4.60 3.84
N THR A 276 13.48 4.49 2.74
CA THR A 276 14.61 3.55 2.66
C THR A 276 15.77 3.97 3.55
N SER A 277 16.48 2.98 4.13
CA SER A 277 17.63 3.24 4.98
C SER A 277 18.87 3.67 4.19
N GLY A 278 19.01 3.19 2.96
CA GLY A 278 20.13 3.55 2.09
C GLY A 278 20.18 2.73 0.79
N PRO A 279 20.87 3.26 -0.23
CA PRO A 279 21.05 2.59 -1.52
C PRO A 279 22.27 1.67 -1.54
N MET A 280 22.24 0.72 -2.46
CA MET A 280 23.45 0.07 -2.98
C MET A 280 24.16 1.02 -3.94
N ALA A 281 25.49 1.13 -3.76
CA ALA A 281 26.38 1.83 -4.67
C ALA A 281 27.75 1.11 -4.71
N ILE A 282 28.27 0.91 -5.90
CA ILE A 282 29.52 0.16 -6.08
C ILE A 282 30.65 1.14 -6.41
N ASN A 283 31.70 1.10 -5.57
CA ASN A 283 32.89 1.90 -5.77
C ASN A 283 32.62 3.39 -6.03
N PRO A 284 31.88 4.13 -5.17
CA PRO A 284 31.74 5.56 -5.35
C PRO A 284 33.12 6.21 -5.45
N PRO A 285 33.41 7.05 -6.47
CA PRO A 285 34.74 7.62 -6.70
C PRO A 285 35.35 8.29 -5.46
N SER A 286 34.55 9.06 -4.73
CA SER A 286 34.99 9.72 -3.48
C SER A 286 35.39 8.71 -2.39
N ARG A 287 34.71 7.57 -2.29
CA ARG A 287 34.99 6.52 -1.29
C ARG A 287 36.17 5.64 -1.74
N VAL A 288 36.33 5.41 -3.04
CA VAL A 288 37.49 4.73 -3.63
C VAL A 288 38.76 5.52 -3.35
N GLU A 289 38.73 6.84 -3.53
CA GLU A 289 39.86 7.72 -3.20
C GLU A 289 40.21 7.63 -1.70
N ALA A 290 39.23 7.73 -0.82
CA ALA A 290 39.39 7.63 0.62
C ALA A 290 39.92 6.27 1.07
N ASN A 291 39.52 5.18 0.39
CA ASN A 291 39.97 3.80 0.66
C ASN A 291 41.35 3.50 0.08
N GLY A 292 41.88 4.33 -0.80
CA GLY A 292 43.15 4.11 -1.50
C GLY A 292 43.09 3.03 -2.61
N GLY A 293 41.91 2.73 -3.11
CA GLY A 293 41.64 1.74 -4.18
C GLY A 293 40.22 1.22 -4.18
N GLN A 294 39.92 0.34 -5.11
CA GLN A 294 38.60 -0.28 -5.20
C GLN A 294 38.15 -0.94 -3.90
N ILE A 295 36.89 -0.79 -3.54
CA ILE A 295 36.26 -1.36 -2.35
C ILE A 295 35.74 -2.76 -2.64
N VAL A 296 35.15 -2.93 -3.85
CA VAL A 296 34.59 -4.19 -4.35
C VAL A 296 35.09 -4.41 -5.78
N PRO A 297 35.62 -5.61 -6.13
CA PRO A 297 35.93 -5.96 -7.52
C PRO A 297 34.62 -6.10 -8.34
N PRO A 298 34.35 -5.25 -9.33
CA PRO A 298 33.08 -5.30 -10.08
C PRO A 298 32.84 -6.63 -10.81
N GLU A 299 33.91 -7.20 -11.37
CA GLU A 299 33.85 -8.48 -12.10
C GLU A 299 33.47 -9.66 -11.19
N GLU A 300 33.99 -9.69 -9.95
CA GLU A 300 33.66 -10.73 -8.97
C GLU A 300 32.23 -10.58 -8.49
N LEU A 301 31.78 -9.34 -8.25
CA LEU A 301 30.40 -9.05 -7.87
C LEU A 301 29.42 -9.45 -9.00
N LEU A 302 29.76 -9.16 -10.26
CA LEU A 302 28.95 -9.57 -11.41
C LEU A 302 28.87 -11.10 -11.53
N ALA A 303 29.99 -11.80 -11.29
CA ALA A 303 30.01 -13.26 -11.33
C ALA A 303 29.15 -13.89 -10.23
N ASP A 304 29.22 -13.35 -9.02
CA ASP A 304 28.41 -13.76 -7.87
C ASP A 304 26.90 -13.50 -8.14
N TRP A 305 26.57 -12.34 -8.72
CA TRP A 305 25.21 -12.01 -9.14
C TRP A 305 24.69 -12.97 -10.21
N ALA A 306 25.52 -13.29 -11.21
CA ALA A 306 25.19 -14.25 -12.27
C ALA A 306 24.94 -15.66 -11.69
N GLU A 307 25.77 -16.12 -10.75
CA GLU A 307 25.57 -17.40 -10.06
C GLU A 307 24.24 -17.43 -9.30
N TYR A 308 23.94 -16.37 -8.53
CA TYR A 308 22.70 -16.27 -7.77
C TYR A 308 21.45 -16.25 -8.65
N THR A 309 21.50 -15.54 -9.78
CA THR A 309 20.35 -15.37 -10.70
C THR A 309 20.29 -16.42 -11.81
N THR A 310 21.09 -17.48 -11.74
CA THR A 310 20.99 -18.65 -12.61
C THR A 310 20.02 -19.66 -11.99
N ILE A 311 18.97 -20.03 -12.75
CA ILE A 311 17.94 -21.03 -12.37
C ILE A 311 18.03 -22.17 -13.37
N ASP A 312 18.19 -23.41 -12.91
CA ASP A 312 18.28 -24.62 -13.74
C ASP A 312 19.30 -24.51 -14.88
N GLY A 313 20.40 -23.78 -14.65
CA GLY A 313 21.47 -23.56 -15.61
C GLY A 313 21.16 -22.49 -16.68
N GLN A 314 20.08 -21.77 -16.54
CA GLN A 314 19.72 -20.63 -17.40
C GLN A 314 19.84 -19.32 -16.61
N GLN A 315 20.41 -18.31 -17.25
CA GLN A 315 20.54 -16.98 -16.69
C GLN A 315 19.21 -16.25 -16.81
N ASP A 316 18.64 -15.85 -15.68
CA ASP A 316 17.35 -15.19 -15.62
C ASP A 316 17.48 -13.65 -15.58
N ALA A 317 18.44 -13.11 -14.81
CA ALA A 317 18.72 -11.67 -14.84
C ALA A 317 19.42 -11.25 -16.15
N LYS A 318 19.21 -10.00 -16.58
CA LYS A 318 19.92 -9.40 -17.73
C LYS A 318 21.29 -8.90 -17.28
N LEU A 319 22.32 -9.75 -17.42
CA LEU A 319 23.66 -9.45 -16.90
C LEU A 319 24.33 -8.22 -17.51
N ASP A 320 23.99 -7.84 -18.72
CA ASP A 320 24.44 -6.60 -19.36
C ASP A 320 23.86 -5.37 -18.65
N VAL A 321 22.60 -5.44 -18.19
CA VAL A 321 21.95 -4.39 -17.39
C VAL A 321 22.50 -4.39 -15.95
N VAL A 322 22.76 -5.58 -15.37
CA VAL A 322 23.44 -5.70 -14.06
C VAL A 322 24.82 -5.07 -14.10
N ASP A 323 25.62 -5.35 -15.15
CA ASP A 323 26.96 -4.76 -15.32
C ASP A 323 26.89 -3.23 -15.46
N MET A 324 25.95 -2.73 -16.23
CA MET A 324 25.68 -1.29 -16.34
C MET A 324 25.35 -0.69 -14.98
N PHE A 325 24.48 -1.34 -14.17
CA PHE A 325 24.15 -0.88 -12.81
C PHE A 325 25.38 -0.87 -11.90
N ILE A 326 26.17 -1.96 -11.87
CA ILE A 326 27.38 -2.07 -11.07
C ILE A 326 28.34 -0.91 -11.38
N ASN A 327 28.58 -0.64 -12.66
CA ASN A 327 29.54 0.36 -13.09
C ASN A 327 29.10 1.82 -12.94
N ASN A 328 27.78 2.09 -12.76
CA ASN A 328 27.26 3.46 -12.70
C ASN A 328 26.72 3.86 -11.32
N SER A 329 26.44 2.92 -10.42
CA SER A 329 25.79 3.19 -9.14
C SER A 329 26.65 4.04 -8.20
N GLY A 330 27.96 3.83 -8.19
CA GLY A 330 28.89 4.63 -7.38
C GLY A 330 28.97 6.08 -7.81
N GLU A 331 29.03 6.33 -9.12
CA GLU A 331 28.99 7.71 -9.66
C GLU A 331 27.67 8.40 -9.37
N THR A 332 26.57 7.65 -9.36
CA THR A 332 25.24 8.21 -9.02
C THR A 332 25.21 8.73 -7.60
N LEU A 333 25.84 8.03 -6.65
CA LEU A 333 25.96 8.50 -5.28
C LEU A 333 26.71 9.83 -5.20
N ASP A 334 27.92 9.92 -5.78
CA ASP A 334 28.72 11.14 -5.79
C ASP A 334 28.04 12.29 -6.54
N TRP A 335 27.25 11.97 -7.59
CA TRP A 335 26.44 12.94 -8.31
C TRP A 335 25.31 13.51 -7.42
N MET A 336 24.59 12.67 -6.67
CA MET A 336 23.54 13.14 -5.75
C MET A 336 24.12 14.01 -4.62
N GLU A 337 25.35 13.75 -4.18
CA GLU A 337 26.01 14.60 -3.19
C GLU A 337 26.32 16.02 -3.68
N LYS A 338 26.23 16.31 -4.96
CA LYS A 338 26.29 17.69 -5.47
C LYS A 338 25.04 18.51 -5.13
N TYR A 339 23.96 17.82 -4.82
CA TYR A 339 22.64 18.40 -4.50
C TYR A 339 22.34 18.33 -3.01
N SER A 340 21.10 18.12 -2.63
CA SER A 340 20.59 18.16 -1.25
C SER A 340 20.83 16.90 -0.42
N PHE A 341 21.52 15.88 -0.96
CA PHE A 341 21.72 14.59 -0.30
C PHE A 341 23.11 14.43 0.31
N GLN A 342 23.15 13.70 1.43
CA GLN A 342 24.37 13.29 2.10
C GLN A 342 24.34 11.79 2.33
N PHE A 343 25.43 11.11 1.98
CA PHE A 343 25.61 9.67 2.20
C PHE A 343 26.66 9.39 3.26
N GLY A 344 26.60 8.20 3.87
CA GLY A 344 27.59 7.77 4.84
C GLY A 344 29.01 7.71 4.26
N ASP A 345 30.01 8.06 5.08
CA ASP A 345 31.41 8.12 4.66
C ASP A 345 31.98 6.76 4.28
N GLU A 346 31.45 5.68 4.89
CA GLU A 346 31.92 4.32 4.68
C GLU A 346 30.90 3.45 3.97
N MET A 347 31.39 2.64 3.02
CA MET A 347 30.62 1.53 2.45
C MET A 347 30.59 0.36 3.42
N LYS A 348 29.43 -0.25 3.60
CA LYS A 348 29.19 -1.35 4.54
C LYS A 348 28.73 -2.61 3.83
N ALA A 349 29.10 -3.76 4.38
CA ALA A 349 28.43 -5.00 4.05
C ALA A 349 27.08 -5.05 4.77
N PHE A 350 26.04 -5.37 4.01
CA PHE A 350 24.69 -5.43 4.54
C PHE A 350 24.01 -6.71 4.04
N PHE A 351 23.93 -7.70 4.93
CA PHE A 351 23.25 -8.99 4.77
C PHE A 351 23.80 -9.96 3.71
N HIS A 352 24.87 -9.66 2.99
CA HIS A 352 25.40 -10.61 2.01
C HIS A 352 26.45 -11.54 2.65
N PRO A 353 26.38 -12.89 2.41
CA PRO A 353 27.34 -13.86 2.97
C PRO A 353 28.80 -13.58 2.58
N ALA A 354 29.05 -13.11 1.37
CA ALA A 354 30.39 -12.74 0.90
C ALA A 354 30.92 -11.43 1.51
N GLY A 355 30.10 -10.70 2.26
CA GLY A 355 30.54 -9.47 2.94
C GLY A 355 30.87 -8.30 2.01
N TRP A 356 30.30 -8.25 0.80
CA TRP A 356 30.47 -7.15 -0.14
C TRP A 356 30.05 -5.80 0.46
N LYS A 357 30.96 -4.83 0.49
CA LYS A 357 30.73 -3.49 1.03
C LYS A 357 30.09 -2.59 -0.01
N VAL A 358 28.82 -2.78 -0.30
CA VAL A 358 28.08 -2.12 -1.39
C VAL A 358 26.98 -1.16 -0.90
N TRP A 359 26.72 -1.10 0.39
CA TRP A 359 25.62 -0.32 0.96
C TRP A 359 26.11 0.88 1.75
N THR A 360 25.36 1.98 1.73
CA THR A 360 25.57 3.14 2.59
C THR A 360 24.24 3.77 3.00
N SER A 361 24.18 4.39 4.19
CA SER A 361 23.02 5.18 4.61
C SER A 361 22.96 6.51 3.87
N TYR A 362 21.77 7.13 3.78
CA TYR A 362 21.63 8.49 3.26
C TYR A 362 20.60 9.31 4.03
N ALA A 363 20.76 10.64 3.95
CA ALA A 363 19.90 11.64 4.58
C ALA A 363 19.89 12.91 3.73
N GLY A 364 19.12 13.92 4.11
CA GLY A 364 19.30 15.27 3.60
C GLY A 364 20.54 15.94 4.19
N LYS A 365 21.15 16.85 3.43
CA LYS A 365 22.27 17.68 3.90
C LYS A 365 21.83 18.64 5.00
N ASP A 366 22.79 19.04 5.82
CA ASP A 366 22.62 20.08 6.84
C ASP A 366 21.49 19.79 7.83
N GLY A 367 21.28 18.49 8.12
CA GLY A 367 20.26 18.04 9.08
C GLY A 367 18.82 18.03 8.54
N LYS A 368 18.63 18.25 7.25
CA LYS A 368 17.32 18.11 6.60
C LYS A 368 16.85 16.65 6.60
N SER A 369 15.56 16.46 6.64
CA SER A 369 14.94 15.17 6.36
C SER A 369 15.14 14.76 4.90
N LYS A 370 14.90 13.49 4.59
CA LYS A 370 14.91 13.05 3.18
C LYS A 370 13.81 13.71 2.37
N ASP A 371 12.61 13.87 2.94
CA ASP A 371 11.49 14.56 2.26
C ASP A 371 11.89 15.97 1.84
N GLU A 372 12.50 16.77 2.73
CA GLU A 372 13.00 18.10 2.41
C GLU A 372 14.09 18.07 1.33
N ALA A 373 14.98 17.07 1.37
CA ALA A 373 16.03 16.92 0.37
C ALA A 373 15.48 16.60 -1.03
N TYR A 374 14.44 15.76 -1.11
CA TYR A 374 13.76 15.45 -2.36
C TYR A 374 13.07 16.68 -2.96
N VAL A 375 12.36 17.46 -2.15
CA VAL A 375 11.72 18.69 -2.57
C VAL A 375 12.76 19.68 -3.08
N GLU A 376 13.86 19.89 -2.35
CA GLU A 376 14.93 20.83 -2.74
C GLU A 376 15.61 20.40 -4.06
N ALA A 377 15.84 19.10 -4.28
CA ALA A 377 16.39 18.59 -5.52
C ALA A 377 15.45 18.89 -6.71
N MET A 378 14.14 18.66 -6.52
CA MET A 378 13.14 18.95 -7.54
C MET A 378 13.03 20.45 -7.83
N GLU A 379 13.01 21.31 -6.82
CA GLU A 379 13.00 22.76 -7.01
C GLU A 379 14.29 23.27 -7.68
N THR A 380 15.43 22.66 -7.34
CA THR A 380 16.70 22.96 -8.02
C THR A 380 16.61 22.61 -9.52
N ALA A 381 16.10 21.43 -9.85
CA ALA A 381 15.94 20.99 -11.23
C ALA A 381 14.91 21.85 -12.00
N LYS A 382 13.80 22.19 -11.34
CA LYS A 382 12.79 23.09 -11.89
C LYS A 382 13.38 24.46 -12.26
N ALA A 383 14.26 25.00 -11.43
CA ALA A 383 14.90 26.28 -11.65
C ALA A 383 15.93 26.29 -12.80
N MET A 384 16.36 25.14 -13.34
CA MET A 384 17.33 25.05 -14.43
C MET A 384 16.76 25.54 -15.78
N ASN A 385 15.42 25.48 -15.94
CA ASN A 385 14.75 26.00 -17.14
C ASN A 385 13.38 26.54 -16.74
N GLU A 386 13.00 27.71 -17.23
CA GLU A 386 11.71 28.35 -16.91
C GLU A 386 10.48 27.54 -17.36
N LYS A 387 10.66 26.60 -18.29
CA LYS A 387 9.61 25.70 -18.75
C LYS A 387 9.49 24.42 -17.90
N ASN A 388 10.50 24.11 -17.10
CA ASN A 388 10.44 22.94 -16.22
C ASN A 388 9.34 23.11 -15.18
N ASP A 389 8.49 22.11 -15.06
CA ASP A 389 7.43 22.12 -14.06
C ASP A 389 7.05 20.70 -13.66
N TYR A 390 6.33 20.56 -12.57
CA TYR A 390 5.72 19.30 -12.16
C TYR A 390 4.38 19.55 -11.48
N LYS A 391 3.52 18.56 -11.47
CA LYS A 391 2.23 18.64 -10.81
C LYS A 391 2.01 17.44 -9.92
N LEU A 392 1.65 17.72 -8.66
CA LEU A 392 1.20 16.73 -7.67
C LEU A 392 -0.30 16.49 -7.82
N GLU A 393 -0.81 15.44 -7.23
CA GLU A 393 -2.21 14.98 -7.32
C GLU A 393 -2.69 14.89 -8.79
N LEU A 394 -1.78 14.47 -9.66
CA LEU A 394 -2.02 14.24 -11.08
C LEU A 394 -1.71 12.79 -11.42
N THR A 395 -2.75 12.00 -11.71
CA THR A 395 -2.66 10.56 -11.99
C THR A 395 -2.51 10.34 -13.49
N ALA A 396 -1.36 9.79 -13.91
CA ALA A 396 -1.17 9.33 -15.28
C ALA A 396 -2.05 8.10 -15.57
N THR A 397 -2.76 8.11 -16.70
CA THR A 397 -3.73 7.06 -17.05
C THR A 397 -3.44 6.37 -18.37
N GLU A 398 -2.84 7.06 -19.34
CA GLU A 398 -2.56 6.52 -20.67
C GLU A 398 -1.28 7.11 -21.25
N LEU A 399 -0.53 6.31 -22.00
CA LEU A 399 0.52 6.81 -22.90
C LEU A 399 -0.09 7.27 -24.21
N LEU A 400 0.32 8.43 -24.68
CA LEU A 400 -0.02 8.90 -26.01
C LEU A 400 0.99 8.37 -27.01
N VAL A 401 0.52 7.67 -28.05
CA VAL A 401 1.37 7.06 -29.07
C VAL A 401 1.00 7.60 -30.44
N GLU A 402 1.99 8.10 -31.18
CA GLU A 402 1.85 8.64 -32.53
C GLU A 402 2.89 7.96 -33.45
N ASP A 403 2.44 7.43 -34.58
CA ASP A 403 3.30 6.74 -35.56
C ASP A 403 4.21 5.65 -34.93
N GLY A 404 3.73 4.93 -33.92
CA GLY A 404 4.46 3.88 -33.21
C GLY A 404 5.53 4.38 -32.24
N LYS A 405 5.54 5.66 -31.91
CA LYS A 405 6.42 6.27 -30.90
C LYS A 405 5.61 6.87 -29.78
N VAL A 406 6.16 6.85 -28.59
CA VAL A 406 5.55 7.55 -27.46
C VAL A 406 5.69 9.05 -27.68
N ALA A 407 4.57 9.76 -27.56
CA ALA A 407 4.44 11.19 -27.83
C ALA A 407 3.93 11.98 -26.61
N GLY A 408 3.64 11.32 -25.49
CA GLY A 408 3.16 12.00 -24.29
C GLY A 408 2.41 11.11 -23.33
N VAL A 409 1.71 11.76 -22.40
CA VAL A 409 0.93 11.13 -21.33
C VAL A 409 -0.40 11.85 -21.16
N LYS A 410 -1.49 11.10 -21.03
CA LYS A 410 -2.76 11.61 -20.51
C LYS A 410 -2.80 11.38 -19.01
N ALA A 411 -3.20 12.40 -18.27
CA ALA A 411 -3.31 12.34 -16.82
C ALA A 411 -4.57 13.07 -16.34
N VAL A 412 -5.06 12.70 -15.15
CA VAL A 412 -6.27 13.27 -14.55
C VAL A 412 -5.93 13.81 -13.17
N ALA A 413 -6.29 15.06 -12.92
CA ALA A 413 -6.12 15.69 -11.62
C ALA A 413 -7.25 15.32 -10.65
N ALA A 414 -7.04 15.53 -9.35
CA ALA A 414 -8.03 15.23 -8.31
C ALA A 414 -9.39 15.91 -8.53
N ASP A 415 -9.41 17.11 -9.15
CA ASP A 415 -10.64 17.84 -9.49
C ASP A 415 -11.36 17.30 -10.74
N GLY A 416 -10.80 16.29 -11.44
CA GLY A 416 -11.31 15.73 -12.69
C GLY A 416 -10.72 16.35 -13.96
N THR A 417 -9.95 17.45 -13.87
CA THR A 417 -9.34 18.08 -15.03
C THR A 417 -8.39 17.10 -15.73
N THR A 418 -8.58 16.89 -17.03
CA THR A 418 -7.71 16.07 -17.87
C THR A 418 -6.54 16.88 -18.38
N TYR A 419 -5.34 16.32 -18.26
CA TYR A 419 -4.10 16.89 -18.82
C TYR A 419 -3.60 16.00 -19.95
N LEU A 420 -3.38 16.60 -21.13
CA LEU A 420 -2.66 15.97 -22.24
C LEU A 420 -1.27 16.61 -22.28
N VAL A 421 -0.28 15.86 -21.82
CA VAL A 421 1.11 16.32 -21.75
C VAL A 421 1.87 15.72 -22.90
N HIS A 422 2.29 16.56 -23.87
CA HIS A 422 3.02 16.16 -25.07
C HIS A 422 4.53 16.34 -24.87
N GLY A 423 5.30 15.31 -25.19
CA GLY A 423 6.75 15.31 -25.08
C GLY A 423 7.39 14.28 -26.00
N LYS A 424 8.69 14.43 -26.26
CA LYS A 424 9.44 13.56 -27.19
C LYS A 424 9.81 12.22 -26.55
N SER A 425 9.87 12.17 -25.20
CA SER A 425 10.17 10.97 -24.44
C SER A 425 9.42 10.93 -23.13
N VAL A 426 9.12 9.72 -22.64
CA VAL A 426 8.45 9.43 -21.37
C VAL A 426 9.28 8.47 -20.55
N ILE A 427 9.47 8.76 -19.26
CA ILE A 427 10.14 7.90 -18.29
C ILE A 427 9.10 7.44 -17.26
N LEU A 428 8.85 6.14 -17.21
CA LEU A 428 7.98 5.50 -16.21
C LEU A 428 8.78 5.22 -14.94
N ALA A 429 8.32 5.76 -13.81
CA ALA A 429 8.94 5.67 -12.49
C ALA A 429 7.87 5.50 -11.39
N THR A 430 6.81 4.72 -11.66
CA THR A 430 5.59 4.66 -10.85
C THR A 430 5.71 3.75 -9.62
N GLY A 431 6.79 2.96 -9.51
CA GLY A 431 7.18 2.30 -8.27
C GLY A 431 6.69 0.85 -8.11
N GLY A 432 6.28 0.20 -9.19
CA GLY A 432 5.83 -1.20 -9.17
C GLY A 432 4.34 -1.35 -8.82
N PHE A 433 3.92 -2.54 -8.31
CA PHE A 433 2.49 -2.90 -8.24
C PHE A 433 2.02 -3.44 -6.88
N ILE A 434 2.73 -3.15 -5.79
CA ILE A 434 2.36 -3.69 -4.46
C ILE A 434 0.96 -3.27 -3.97
N GLY A 435 0.43 -2.18 -4.48
CA GLY A 435 -0.91 -1.69 -4.18
C GLY A 435 -2.00 -2.20 -5.13
N ASP A 436 -1.65 -3.06 -6.09
CA ASP A 436 -2.60 -3.67 -7.02
C ASP A 436 -2.89 -5.10 -6.60
N GLU A 437 -4.13 -5.35 -6.21
CA GLU A 437 -4.56 -6.66 -5.71
C GLU A 437 -4.58 -7.73 -6.81
N GLU A 438 -4.99 -7.37 -8.03
CA GLU A 438 -5.07 -8.29 -9.17
C GLU A 438 -3.66 -8.78 -9.57
N LEU A 439 -2.73 -7.84 -9.80
CA LEU A 439 -1.34 -8.17 -10.12
C LEU A 439 -0.64 -8.91 -8.97
N SER A 440 -0.93 -8.53 -7.71
CA SER A 440 -0.35 -9.21 -6.54
C SER A 440 -0.83 -10.66 -6.43
N ASN A 441 -2.11 -10.92 -6.65
CA ASN A 441 -2.64 -12.28 -6.67
C ASN A 441 -2.11 -13.11 -7.83
N GLU A 442 -1.98 -12.50 -9.03
CA GLU A 442 -1.53 -13.18 -10.23
C GLU A 442 -0.04 -13.57 -10.14
N TYR A 443 0.82 -12.63 -9.73
CA TYR A 443 2.27 -12.80 -9.87
C TYR A 443 3.00 -13.12 -8.56
N ILE A 444 2.55 -12.60 -7.43
CA ILE A 444 3.24 -12.78 -6.15
C ILE A 444 2.40 -13.57 -5.13
N HIS A 445 1.40 -14.31 -5.62
CA HIS A 445 0.62 -15.30 -4.89
C HIS A 445 -0.11 -14.80 -3.66
N GLY A 446 -0.59 -13.57 -3.67
CA GLY A 446 -1.44 -13.01 -2.63
C GLY A 446 -1.26 -11.53 -2.39
N VAL A 447 -2.16 -10.99 -1.57
CA VAL A 447 -2.10 -9.61 -1.10
C VAL A 447 -1.22 -9.56 0.15
N TRP A 448 -0.11 -8.87 0.05
CA TRP A 448 0.87 -8.78 1.12
C TRP A 448 0.60 -7.59 2.02
N ARG A 449 0.91 -7.73 3.31
CA ARG A 449 1.00 -6.56 4.19
C ARG A 449 2.18 -5.71 3.75
N THR A 450 1.97 -4.39 3.68
CA THR A 450 3.00 -3.50 3.19
C THR A 450 3.30 -2.39 4.19
N GLU A 451 4.58 -2.10 4.35
CA GLU A 451 5.11 -0.87 4.94
C GLU A 451 5.38 0.18 3.84
N ALA A 452 5.08 -0.17 2.59
CA ALA A 452 5.22 0.68 1.42
C ALA A 452 3.98 1.54 1.16
N MET A 453 4.11 2.42 0.21
CA MET A 453 3.02 3.26 -0.26
C MET A 453 2.14 2.47 -1.23
N THR A 454 0.90 2.21 -0.87
CA THR A 454 -0.08 1.44 -1.67
C THR A 454 -0.50 2.12 -2.97
N GLN A 455 -0.15 3.39 -3.17
CA GLN A 455 -0.34 4.06 -4.45
C GLN A 455 0.56 3.52 -5.58
N CYS A 456 1.54 2.65 -5.29
CA CYS A 456 2.29 1.90 -6.31
C CYS A 456 1.40 0.77 -6.85
N ASP A 457 0.50 1.09 -7.78
CA ASP A 457 -0.60 0.25 -8.29
C ASP A 457 -0.36 -0.32 -9.70
N GLY A 458 0.89 -0.41 -10.12
CA GLY A 458 1.25 -0.96 -11.43
C GLY A 458 0.90 -0.06 -12.61
N ALA A 459 0.53 1.19 -12.40
CA ALA A 459 0.08 2.08 -13.47
C ALA A 459 1.08 2.19 -14.64
N GLY A 460 2.39 2.35 -14.35
CA GLY A 460 3.43 2.42 -15.38
C GLY A 460 3.53 1.14 -16.19
N ILE A 461 3.51 -0.02 -15.54
CA ILE A 461 3.55 -1.34 -16.16
C ILE A 461 2.33 -1.53 -17.07
N LYS A 462 1.14 -1.27 -16.56
CA LYS A 462 -0.13 -1.39 -17.31
C LYS A 462 -0.18 -0.43 -18.51
N MET A 463 0.27 0.82 -18.33
CA MET A 463 0.33 1.79 -19.42
C MET A 463 1.27 1.34 -20.54
N ALA A 464 2.47 0.83 -20.20
CA ALA A 464 3.43 0.33 -21.18
C ALA A 464 2.89 -0.92 -21.91
N GLN A 465 2.30 -1.86 -21.18
CA GLN A 465 1.70 -3.05 -21.76
C GLN A 465 0.56 -2.70 -22.72
N ASN A 466 -0.36 -1.83 -22.30
CA ASN A 466 -1.54 -1.48 -23.08
C ASN A 466 -1.21 -0.65 -24.34
N ALA A 467 -0.25 0.27 -24.24
CA ALA A 467 0.03 1.20 -25.34
C ALA A 467 1.02 0.67 -26.38
N VAL A 468 2.03 -0.10 -25.95
CA VAL A 468 3.16 -0.50 -26.80
C VAL A 468 3.47 -2.00 -26.72
N ASN A 469 2.60 -2.79 -26.07
CA ASN A 469 2.79 -4.23 -25.90
C ASN A 469 4.15 -4.55 -25.25
N ALA A 470 4.51 -3.80 -24.19
CA ALA A 470 5.76 -3.99 -23.48
C ALA A 470 5.90 -5.43 -22.94
N ASN A 471 7.10 -6.00 -23.04
CA ASN A 471 7.38 -7.29 -22.43
C ASN A 471 7.46 -7.17 -20.91
N LEU A 472 6.73 -8.03 -20.20
CA LEU A 472 6.79 -8.14 -18.74
C LEU A 472 7.98 -9.02 -18.36
N TYR A 473 8.66 -8.67 -17.27
CA TYR A 473 9.89 -9.34 -16.88
C TYR A 473 9.92 -9.64 -15.38
N ASN A 474 10.00 -10.91 -15.03
CA ASN A 474 10.18 -11.41 -13.66
C ASN A 474 9.18 -10.79 -12.64
N LEU A 475 7.87 -10.74 -13.01
CA LEU A 475 6.85 -10.21 -12.10
C LEU A 475 6.64 -11.09 -10.86
N ASP A 476 7.02 -12.36 -10.94
CA ASP A 476 6.93 -13.37 -9.88
C ASP A 476 8.12 -13.36 -8.91
N VAL A 477 9.06 -12.46 -9.08
CA VAL A 477 10.12 -12.25 -8.09
C VAL A 477 9.51 -11.85 -6.76
N VAL A 478 9.95 -12.54 -5.73
CA VAL A 478 9.48 -12.33 -4.36
C VAL A 478 9.62 -10.85 -3.96
N PRO A 479 8.59 -10.26 -3.37
CA PRO A 479 8.63 -8.88 -2.91
C PRO A 479 9.76 -8.63 -1.91
N VAL A 480 10.26 -7.41 -1.86
CA VAL A 480 11.29 -7.02 -0.87
C VAL A 480 10.69 -7.11 0.53
N SER A 481 11.06 -8.15 1.28
CA SER A 481 10.60 -8.41 2.63
C SER A 481 11.77 -8.38 3.61
N HIS A 482 11.67 -7.57 4.65
CA HIS A 482 12.69 -7.48 5.72
C HIS A 482 12.09 -7.53 7.11
N ILE A 483 10.77 -7.48 7.23
CA ILE A 483 10.04 -7.48 8.49
C ILE A 483 9.06 -8.65 8.48
N ALA A 484 9.09 -9.44 9.56
CA ALA A 484 8.04 -10.37 9.90
C ALA A 484 7.72 -10.19 11.38
N GLN A 485 6.44 -10.30 11.73
CA GLN A 485 5.97 -10.10 13.10
C GLN A 485 4.61 -10.76 13.28
N VAL A 486 4.11 -10.81 14.51
CA VAL A 486 2.72 -11.19 14.78
C VAL A 486 1.77 -10.31 13.97
N TYR A 487 0.58 -10.85 13.71
CA TYR A 487 -0.27 -10.31 12.66
C TYR A 487 -1.05 -9.06 13.09
N ASN A 488 -1.84 -9.12 14.17
CA ASN A 488 -2.78 -8.05 14.56
C ASN A 488 -2.38 -7.27 15.82
N ILE A 489 -1.90 -7.95 16.87
CA ILE A 489 -1.66 -7.36 18.20
C ILE A 489 -0.57 -6.29 18.18
N VAL A 490 0.28 -6.26 17.16
CA VAL A 490 1.39 -5.29 17.07
C VAL A 490 0.93 -3.84 17.17
N ARG A 491 -0.30 -3.55 16.74
CA ARG A 491 -0.89 -2.20 16.71
C ARG A 491 -1.89 -1.96 17.83
N ASN A 492 -1.78 -2.69 18.93
CA ASN A 492 -2.70 -2.60 20.06
C ASN A 492 -1.96 -2.37 21.36
N ASP A 493 -2.61 -1.71 22.33
CA ASP A 493 -2.02 -1.32 23.62
C ASP A 493 -2.37 -2.28 24.76
N ASP A 494 -3.06 -3.38 24.50
CA ASP A 494 -3.43 -4.36 25.54
C ASP A 494 -2.24 -5.20 26.03
N LEU A 495 -1.13 -5.17 25.29
CA LEU A 495 0.16 -5.73 25.68
C LEU A 495 1.23 -4.65 25.72
N THR A 496 2.14 -4.75 26.68
CA THR A 496 3.35 -3.92 26.71
C THR A 496 4.29 -4.22 25.54
N ALA A 497 5.24 -3.33 25.26
CA ALA A 497 6.22 -3.56 24.21
C ALA A 497 7.01 -4.88 24.39
N ASP A 498 7.40 -5.21 25.64
CA ASP A 498 8.12 -6.46 25.97
C ASP A 498 7.22 -7.69 25.77
N GLN A 499 5.95 -7.63 26.12
CA GLN A 499 4.98 -8.71 25.89
C GLN A 499 4.73 -8.94 24.38
N LYS A 500 4.61 -7.87 23.59
CA LYS A 500 4.55 -7.96 22.13
C LYS A 500 5.83 -8.58 21.55
N ALA A 501 6.98 -8.24 22.13
CA ALA A 501 8.26 -8.82 21.73
C ALA A 501 8.33 -10.34 22.02
N VAL A 502 7.69 -10.84 23.08
CA VAL A 502 7.54 -12.28 23.35
C VAL A 502 6.75 -12.94 22.22
N LEU A 503 5.55 -12.45 21.88
CA LEU A 503 4.75 -13.00 20.78
C LEU A 503 5.48 -12.94 19.45
N THR A 504 6.12 -11.83 19.14
CA THR A 504 6.91 -11.69 17.91
C THR A 504 8.07 -12.67 17.88
N SER A 505 8.76 -12.90 19.00
CA SER A 505 9.82 -13.90 19.09
C SER A 505 9.31 -15.32 18.84
N LEU A 506 8.12 -15.65 19.34
CA LEU A 506 7.45 -16.92 19.03
C LEU A 506 7.08 -17.02 17.54
N ALA A 507 6.60 -15.93 16.92
CA ALA A 507 6.29 -15.89 15.51
C ALA A 507 7.53 -15.96 14.59
N LEU A 508 8.75 -15.79 15.12
CA LEU A 508 10.01 -15.78 14.36
C LEU A 508 10.94 -16.96 14.69
N ASP A 509 10.46 -17.97 15.41
CA ASP A 509 11.31 -19.07 15.88
C ASP A 509 11.27 -20.27 14.91
N LYS A 510 12.29 -20.35 14.03
CA LYS A 510 12.44 -21.46 13.09
C LYS A 510 12.90 -22.78 13.73
N ALA A 511 13.16 -22.83 15.03
CA ALA A 511 13.42 -24.08 15.75
C ALA A 511 12.14 -24.96 15.82
N TYR A 512 10.98 -24.34 15.64
CA TYR A 512 9.67 -24.98 15.61
C TYR A 512 9.10 -25.03 14.19
N PRO A 513 8.08 -25.88 13.93
CA PRO A 513 7.47 -25.95 12.61
C PRO A 513 6.89 -24.60 12.16
N VAL A 514 7.38 -24.07 11.05
CA VAL A 514 6.85 -22.90 10.35
C VAL A 514 6.08 -23.40 9.14
N VAL A 515 4.79 -23.10 9.07
CA VAL A 515 3.91 -23.58 8.00
C VAL A 515 3.18 -22.41 7.31
N GLY A 516 2.88 -22.58 6.02
CA GLY A 516 2.01 -21.68 5.28
C GLY A 516 0.53 -21.92 5.54
N GLU A 517 -0.34 -21.18 4.87
CA GLU A 517 -1.82 -21.30 5.00
C GLU A 517 -2.37 -22.65 4.52
N ASP A 518 -1.61 -23.42 3.75
CA ASP A 518 -1.95 -24.79 3.36
C ASP A 518 -1.43 -25.86 4.37
N GLY A 519 -0.72 -25.44 5.41
CA GLY A 519 -0.12 -26.32 6.42
C GLY A 519 1.20 -26.98 5.98
N VAL A 520 1.77 -26.59 4.82
CA VAL A 520 3.08 -27.09 4.37
C VAL A 520 4.20 -26.44 5.14
N LYS A 521 5.13 -27.26 5.64
CA LYS A 521 6.30 -26.81 6.38
C LYS A 521 7.35 -26.22 5.46
N VAL A 522 7.87 -25.03 5.84
CA VAL A 522 8.87 -24.26 5.06
C VAL A 522 10.20 -24.05 5.76
N ASN A 523 10.45 -24.67 6.91
CA ASN A 523 11.66 -24.47 7.72
C ASN A 523 12.97 -24.65 6.94
N ASP A 524 13.03 -25.55 5.98
CA ASP A 524 14.19 -25.83 5.11
C ASP A 524 14.49 -24.70 4.12
N LYS A 525 13.51 -23.85 3.87
CA LYS A 525 13.65 -22.66 3.02
C LYS A 525 14.09 -21.42 3.80
N ILE A 526 14.01 -21.46 5.14
CA ILE A 526 14.36 -20.33 6.02
C ILE A 526 15.85 -20.40 6.38
N GLY A 527 16.64 -19.49 5.84
CA GLY A 527 18.07 -19.37 6.07
C GLY A 527 18.44 -18.70 7.39
N MET A 528 19.46 -17.85 7.34
CA MET A 528 20.00 -17.19 8.54
C MET A 528 19.01 -16.18 9.13
N PHE A 529 18.29 -15.46 8.30
CA PHE A 529 17.37 -14.38 8.68
C PHE A 529 15.95 -14.75 8.39
N PHE A 530 15.19 -15.08 9.42
CA PHE A 530 13.80 -15.52 9.31
C PHE A 530 12.94 -14.60 8.43
N ALA A 531 12.99 -13.29 8.71
CA ALA A 531 12.14 -12.32 8.03
C ALA A 531 12.44 -12.14 6.54
N PHE A 532 13.61 -12.58 6.07
CA PHE A 532 13.95 -12.52 4.64
C PHE A 532 13.44 -13.71 3.85
N ASP A 533 13.26 -14.85 4.51
CA ASP A 533 13.00 -16.12 3.84
C ASP A 533 11.60 -16.67 4.12
N VAL A 534 10.91 -16.16 5.15
CA VAL A 534 9.57 -16.65 5.54
C VAL A 534 8.47 -16.39 4.50
N TRP A 535 8.74 -15.54 3.52
CA TRP A 535 7.88 -15.36 2.34
C TRP A 535 7.55 -16.69 1.64
N ALA A 536 8.43 -17.69 1.77
CA ALA A 536 8.20 -19.03 1.21
C ALA A 536 6.94 -19.72 1.77
N ALA A 537 6.41 -19.22 2.87
CA ALA A 537 5.13 -19.64 3.46
C ALA A 537 3.91 -18.86 2.93
N GLY A 538 4.14 -17.78 2.16
CA GLY A 538 3.10 -16.86 1.72
C GLY A 538 3.03 -15.59 2.57
N PRO A 539 2.03 -14.73 2.31
CA PRO A 539 1.82 -13.49 3.06
C PRO A 539 1.58 -13.69 4.55
N THR A 540 0.92 -14.78 4.90
CA THR A 540 0.64 -15.22 6.27
C THR A 540 1.27 -16.58 6.53
N TYR A 541 1.77 -16.79 7.74
CA TYR A 541 2.34 -18.07 8.17
C TYR A 541 1.99 -18.34 9.63
N TYR A 542 2.23 -19.58 10.06
CA TYR A 542 2.02 -20.00 11.44
C TYR A 542 3.26 -20.71 11.97
N VAL A 543 3.64 -20.42 13.24
CA VAL A 543 4.62 -21.21 13.98
C VAL A 543 3.86 -22.10 14.97
N ILE A 544 4.09 -23.40 14.90
CA ILE A 544 3.30 -24.41 15.63
C ILE A 544 4.07 -24.88 16.86
N TYR A 545 3.38 -24.88 18.01
CA TYR A 545 3.92 -25.27 19.30
C TYR A 545 3.02 -26.31 19.98
N SER A 546 3.62 -27.28 20.67
CA SER A 546 2.90 -28.13 21.61
C SER A 546 2.71 -27.40 22.96
N GLU A 547 1.74 -27.87 23.75
CA GLU A 547 1.51 -27.39 25.12
C GLU A 547 2.75 -27.57 26.02
N ASN A 548 3.52 -28.63 25.80
CA ASN A 548 4.76 -28.89 26.56
C ASN A 548 5.81 -27.81 26.28
N GLU A 549 5.95 -27.37 25.04
CA GLU A 549 6.88 -26.30 24.65
C GLU A 549 6.44 -24.97 25.26
N MET A 550 5.16 -24.64 25.20
CA MET A 550 4.63 -23.41 25.83
C MET A 550 4.84 -23.41 27.36
N ASN A 551 4.64 -24.55 28.02
CA ASN A 551 4.94 -24.70 29.45
C ASN A 551 6.45 -24.56 29.73
N GLY A 552 7.30 -25.09 28.84
CA GLY A 552 8.73 -24.91 28.91
C GLY A 552 9.17 -23.44 28.88
N PHE A 553 8.54 -22.60 28.06
CA PHE A 553 8.84 -21.16 27.99
C PHE A 553 8.43 -20.40 29.28
N LYS A 554 7.37 -20.82 29.94
CA LYS A 554 7.00 -20.23 31.24
C LYS A 554 8.05 -20.46 32.31
N GLU A 555 8.69 -21.64 32.29
CA GLU A 555 9.65 -22.06 33.32
C GLU A 555 11.10 -21.66 32.99
N ASN A 556 11.48 -21.78 31.71
CA ASN A 556 12.87 -21.67 31.28
C ASN A 556 13.16 -20.50 30.32
N GLY A 557 12.11 -19.76 29.90
CA GLY A 557 12.21 -18.71 28.91
C GLY A 557 12.39 -19.22 27.48
N LEU A 558 12.48 -18.30 26.53
CA LEU A 558 12.76 -18.60 25.12
C LEU A 558 14.22 -18.96 24.93
N ALA A 559 14.52 -19.94 24.09
CA ALA A 559 15.88 -20.45 23.88
C ALA A 559 16.80 -19.45 23.16
N ALA A 560 16.25 -18.61 22.31
CA ALA A 560 16.93 -17.52 21.63
C ALA A 560 16.11 -16.25 21.75
N ALA A 561 16.76 -15.15 22.09
CA ALA A 561 16.19 -13.85 21.83
C ALA A 561 16.24 -13.64 20.31
N ASN A 562 15.20 -14.03 19.60
CA ASN A 562 14.98 -13.54 18.27
C ASN A 562 14.57 -12.07 18.41
N THR A 563 15.57 -11.21 18.69
CA THR A 563 15.34 -9.77 18.60
C THR A 563 15.24 -9.49 17.12
N PRO A 564 14.04 -9.32 16.55
CA PRO A 564 13.92 -8.94 15.17
C PRO A 564 14.68 -7.63 15.02
N MET A 565 15.55 -7.54 14.05
CA MET A 565 16.37 -6.35 13.80
C MET A 565 15.53 -5.09 13.57
N PHE A 566 14.22 -5.29 13.35
CA PHE A 566 13.20 -4.26 13.08
C PHE A 566 11.92 -4.56 13.85
N LEU A 567 11.98 -4.61 15.20
CA LEU A 567 10.74 -4.48 15.98
C LEU A 567 10.22 -3.05 15.83
N ALA A 568 9.20 -2.89 15.02
CA ALA A 568 8.55 -1.59 14.80
C ALA A 568 8.02 -0.94 16.11
N GLN A 569 7.98 -1.69 17.21
CA GLN A 569 7.36 -1.28 18.46
C GLN A 569 8.30 -1.27 19.67
N GLY A 570 9.59 -1.56 19.46
CA GLY A 570 10.52 -1.72 20.57
C GLY A 570 10.22 -3.00 21.39
N GLY A 571 10.62 -3.00 22.64
CA GLY A 571 10.53 -4.16 23.52
C GLY A 571 11.75 -5.08 23.43
N THR A 572 11.97 -5.86 24.46
CA THR A 572 13.12 -6.77 24.59
C THR A 572 12.67 -8.11 25.16
N VAL A 573 13.31 -9.17 24.68
CA VAL A 573 13.19 -10.53 25.22
C VAL A 573 14.57 -11.03 25.52
N GLU A 574 14.82 -11.46 26.76
CA GLU A 574 16.10 -12.06 27.14
C GLU A 574 16.01 -13.59 27.05
N ALA A 575 16.97 -14.21 26.38
CA ALA A 575 17.04 -15.66 26.27
C ALA A 575 17.20 -16.32 27.65
N GLY A 576 16.46 -17.39 27.91
CA GLY A 576 16.52 -18.15 29.15
C GLY A 576 15.87 -17.47 30.37
N VAL A 577 15.20 -16.34 30.19
CA VAL A 577 14.42 -15.68 31.26
C VAL A 577 13.00 -16.21 31.23
N PRO A 578 12.48 -16.78 32.35
CA PRO A 578 11.11 -17.31 32.45
C PRO A 578 10.05 -16.28 32.05
N VAL A 579 9.07 -16.69 31.24
CA VAL A 579 7.93 -15.84 30.83
C VAL A 579 6.72 -16.19 31.70
N ALA A 580 6.70 -15.70 32.93
CA ALA A 580 5.69 -16.09 33.92
C ALA A 580 4.25 -15.68 33.55
N ASP A 581 4.08 -14.63 32.76
CA ASP A 581 2.80 -14.10 32.28
C ASP A 581 2.43 -14.57 30.87
N LEU A 582 3.08 -15.64 30.36
CA LEU A 582 2.85 -16.16 29.01
C LEU A 582 1.37 -16.51 28.77
N ASP A 583 0.66 -17.06 29.75
CA ASP A 583 -0.77 -17.40 29.60
C ASP A 583 -1.63 -16.14 29.36
N GLN A 584 -1.32 -15.02 30.01
CA GLN A 584 -1.97 -13.74 29.77
C GLN A 584 -1.66 -13.23 28.36
N ILE A 585 -0.39 -13.29 27.96
CA ILE A 585 0.07 -12.87 26.62
C ILE A 585 -0.65 -13.66 25.54
N LEU A 586 -0.72 -14.99 25.66
CA LEU A 586 -1.41 -15.86 24.72
C LEU A 586 -2.91 -15.59 24.67
N SER A 587 -3.56 -15.39 25.83
CA SER A 587 -4.99 -15.07 25.90
C SER A 587 -5.35 -13.77 25.21
N VAL A 588 -4.51 -12.73 25.37
CA VAL A 588 -4.69 -11.47 24.62
C VAL A 588 -4.46 -11.69 23.13
N GLY A 589 -3.43 -12.47 22.74
CA GLY A 589 -3.19 -12.83 21.34
C GLY A 589 -4.36 -13.62 20.72
N GLU A 590 -5.02 -14.49 21.49
CA GLU A 590 -6.23 -15.21 21.06
C GLU A 590 -7.39 -14.24 20.76
N ALA A 591 -7.59 -13.23 21.62
CA ALA A 591 -8.63 -12.23 21.45
C ALA A 591 -8.45 -11.39 20.16
N TYR A 592 -7.20 -11.26 19.68
CA TYR A 592 -6.86 -10.54 18.44
C TYR A 592 -6.66 -11.47 17.22
N GLY A 593 -6.84 -12.79 17.39
CA GLY A 593 -6.65 -13.74 16.29
C GLY A 593 -5.20 -13.92 15.84
N ASP A 594 -4.22 -13.62 16.70
CA ASP A 594 -2.80 -13.88 16.47
C ASP A 594 -2.32 -15.18 17.09
N VAL A 595 -3.09 -15.71 18.04
CA VAL A 595 -2.83 -16.98 18.71
C VAL A 595 -4.06 -17.88 18.57
N PHE A 596 -3.85 -19.13 18.25
CA PHE A 596 -4.89 -20.13 18.15
C PHE A 596 -4.51 -21.32 19.02
N LYS A 597 -5.48 -21.87 19.74
CA LYS A 597 -5.30 -23.04 20.60
C LYS A 597 -6.33 -24.10 20.29
N ALA A 598 -5.91 -25.35 20.23
CA ALA A 598 -6.80 -26.50 20.09
C ALA A 598 -6.31 -27.70 20.93
N ASP A 599 -7.21 -28.61 21.26
CA ASP A 599 -6.93 -29.79 22.12
C ASP A 599 -6.05 -30.84 21.45
N SER A 600 -5.83 -30.76 20.14
CA SER A 600 -4.96 -31.66 19.37
C SER A 600 -4.46 -30.97 18.10
N LEU A 601 -3.39 -31.53 17.49
CA LEU A 601 -2.87 -31.05 16.21
C LEU A 601 -3.92 -31.11 15.09
N ALA A 602 -4.72 -32.16 15.04
CA ALA A 602 -5.79 -32.31 14.05
C ALA A 602 -6.89 -31.26 14.24
N ALA A 603 -7.28 -30.97 15.49
CA ALA A 603 -8.26 -29.93 15.78
C ALA A 603 -7.74 -28.55 15.43
N LEU A 604 -6.44 -28.28 15.61
CA LEU A 604 -5.81 -27.03 15.19
C LEU A 604 -5.80 -26.90 13.65
N ALA A 605 -5.52 -28.00 12.95
CA ALA A 605 -5.58 -28.05 11.49
C ALA A 605 -6.98 -27.73 10.95
N ASP A 606 -8.00 -28.35 11.54
CA ASP A 606 -9.41 -28.11 11.18
C ASP A 606 -9.85 -26.66 11.48
N GLN A 607 -9.45 -26.13 12.64
CA GLN A 607 -9.78 -24.75 13.05
C GLN A 607 -9.24 -23.70 12.11
N LEU A 608 -8.04 -23.91 11.55
CA LEU A 608 -7.32 -22.96 10.72
C LEU A 608 -7.39 -23.27 9.22
N GLY A 609 -8.01 -24.41 8.83
CA GLY A 609 -8.03 -24.85 7.43
C GLY A 609 -6.66 -25.31 6.89
N LEU A 610 -5.73 -25.69 7.76
CA LEU A 610 -4.37 -26.10 7.39
C LEU A 610 -4.35 -27.57 6.94
N GLU A 611 -4.82 -27.85 5.72
CA GLU A 611 -5.11 -29.20 5.23
C GLU A 611 -3.93 -30.19 5.36
N LYS A 612 -2.69 -29.71 5.22
CA LYS A 612 -1.48 -30.54 5.25
C LYS A 612 -0.72 -30.49 6.58
N LEU A 613 -1.27 -29.83 7.62
CA LEU A 613 -0.56 -29.64 8.89
C LEU A 613 -0.15 -30.98 9.53
N THR A 614 -1.07 -31.94 9.62
CA THR A 614 -0.82 -33.23 10.26
C THR A 614 0.14 -34.14 9.49
N GLU A 615 0.39 -33.85 8.21
CA GLU A 615 1.38 -34.56 7.40
C GLU A 615 2.79 -33.94 7.56
N ASN A 616 2.86 -32.65 7.94
CA ASN A 616 4.09 -31.87 7.99
C ASN A 616 4.62 -31.63 9.41
N VAL A 617 3.78 -31.81 10.43
CA VAL A 617 4.14 -31.62 11.85
C VAL A 617 3.93 -32.93 12.60
N GLU A 618 4.96 -33.37 13.33
CA GLU A 618 4.89 -34.57 14.15
C GLU A 618 3.97 -34.35 15.37
N ASP A 619 2.95 -35.18 15.52
CA ASP A 619 2.02 -35.09 16.64
C ASP A 619 2.66 -35.65 17.92
N GLN A 620 2.87 -34.77 18.90
CA GLN A 620 3.40 -35.12 20.23
C GLN A 620 2.28 -35.42 21.26
N GLY A 621 1.03 -35.25 20.84
CA GLY A 621 -0.16 -35.36 21.69
C GLY A 621 -0.40 -34.14 22.58
N GLY A 622 -1.61 -34.01 23.10
CA GLY A 622 -2.03 -32.87 23.90
C GLY A 622 -2.45 -31.64 23.07
N ALA A 623 -2.60 -30.52 23.75
CA ALA A 623 -3.00 -29.27 23.10
C ALA A 623 -1.87 -28.67 22.28
N TYR A 624 -2.25 -27.92 21.23
CA TYR A 624 -1.36 -27.20 20.33
C TYR A 624 -1.73 -25.75 20.22
N TYR A 625 -0.72 -24.95 19.89
CA TYR A 625 -0.84 -23.51 19.64
C TYR A 625 -0.28 -23.22 18.25
N ALA A 626 -0.92 -22.29 17.54
CA ALA A 626 -0.38 -21.65 16.36
C ALA A 626 -0.21 -20.15 16.64
N ILE A 627 0.98 -19.63 16.41
CA ILE A 627 1.25 -18.19 16.46
C ILE A 627 1.22 -17.68 15.02
N LYS A 628 0.26 -16.81 14.72
CA LYS A 628 0.07 -16.24 13.38
C LYS A 628 1.04 -15.07 13.16
N GLY A 629 1.87 -15.19 12.14
CA GLY A 629 2.76 -14.17 11.68
C GLY A 629 2.41 -13.68 10.28
N ALA A 630 2.91 -12.51 9.92
CA ALA A 630 2.83 -11.97 8.58
C ALA A 630 4.20 -11.46 8.12
N SER A 631 4.47 -11.66 6.83
CA SER A 631 5.58 -10.99 6.14
C SER A 631 5.14 -9.60 5.70
N TYR A 632 5.95 -8.59 5.98
CA TYR A 632 5.72 -7.21 5.56
C TYR A 632 6.67 -6.88 4.43
N VAL A 633 6.14 -6.36 3.35
CA VAL A 633 6.89 -6.06 2.14
C VAL A 633 6.96 -4.56 1.89
N TYR A 634 8.03 -4.12 1.24
CA TYR A 634 8.25 -2.71 0.90
C TYR A 634 7.90 -2.40 -0.54
N SER A 635 8.03 -3.38 -1.43
CA SER A 635 7.88 -3.17 -2.87
C SER A 635 7.83 -4.49 -3.62
N THR A 636 7.24 -4.46 -4.80
CA THR A 636 7.41 -5.52 -5.80
C THR A 636 8.74 -5.38 -6.52
N CYS A 637 9.21 -6.49 -7.12
CA CYS A 637 10.50 -6.58 -7.78
C CYS A 637 10.39 -6.76 -9.30
N GLY A 638 9.28 -7.24 -9.82
CA GLY A 638 9.04 -7.39 -11.25
C GLY A 638 8.67 -6.07 -11.95
N GLY A 639 8.68 -6.06 -13.27
CA GLY A 639 8.33 -4.88 -14.05
C GLY A 639 8.29 -5.14 -15.54
N VAL A 640 8.53 -4.12 -16.36
CA VAL A 640 8.74 -4.25 -17.80
C VAL A 640 10.21 -4.51 -18.13
N GLU A 641 10.45 -5.22 -19.21
CA GLU A 641 11.80 -5.42 -19.71
C GLU A 641 12.40 -4.12 -20.23
N VAL A 642 13.68 -3.89 -19.91
CA VAL A 642 14.46 -2.77 -20.47
C VAL A 642 15.80 -3.24 -21.01
N ASP A 643 16.34 -2.50 -21.99
CA ASP A 643 17.70 -2.66 -22.49
C ASP A 643 18.73 -1.88 -21.66
N THR A 644 20.01 -1.88 -22.06
CA THR A 644 21.10 -1.14 -21.39
C THR A 644 20.99 0.38 -21.51
N ASN A 645 20.13 0.89 -22.40
CA ASN A 645 19.78 2.30 -22.51
C ASN A 645 18.49 2.62 -21.72
N LEU A 646 17.96 1.64 -20.98
CA LEU A 646 16.71 1.74 -20.21
C LEU A 646 15.44 1.98 -21.06
N ASN A 647 15.53 1.75 -22.41
CA ASN A 647 14.34 1.72 -23.23
C ASN A 647 13.48 0.51 -22.89
N VAL A 648 12.18 0.70 -22.78
CA VAL A 648 11.21 -0.39 -22.68
C VAL A 648 11.31 -1.26 -23.93
N VAL A 649 11.30 -2.57 -23.74
CA VAL A 649 11.34 -3.56 -24.82
C VAL A 649 9.95 -4.16 -25.03
N ASP A 650 9.50 -4.27 -26.28
CA ASP A 650 8.23 -4.90 -26.63
C ASP A 650 8.34 -6.45 -26.61
N VAL A 651 7.21 -7.14 -26.74
CA VAL A 651 7.18 -8.63 -26.76
C VAL A 651 7.91 -9.24 -27.96
N ASP A 652 8.23 -8.47 -28.99
CA ASP A 652 9.02 -8.89 -30.16
C ASP A 652 10.53 -8.66 -29.95
N GLY A 653 10.92 -8.10 -28.79
CA GLY A 653 12.30 -7.83 -28.42
C GLY A 653 12.86 -6.51 -28.98
N ASN A 654 12.01 -5.58 -29.43
CA ASN A 654 12.45 -4.31 -29.98
C ASN A 654 12.36 -3.19 -28.93
N PRO A 655 13.36 -2.29 -28.84
CA PRO A 655 13.24 -1.11 -28.00
C PRO A 655 12.12 -0.19 -28.50
N VAL A 656 11.28 0.28 -27.58
CA VAL A 656 10.19 1.22 -27.89
C VAL A 656 10.76 2.66 -27.93
N PRO A 657 10.70 3.34 -29.10
CA PRO A 657 11.28 4.66 -29.23
C PRO A 657 10.62 5.69 -28.31
N GLY A 658 11.43 6.39 -27.51
CA GLY A 658 10.98 7.45 -26.62
C GLY A 658 10.34 6.97 -25.31
N LEU A 659 10.31 5.65 -25.03
CA LEU A 659 9.79 5.11 -23.77
C LEU A 659 10.89 4.47 -22.93
N TYR A 660 10.96 4.88 -21.66
CA TYR A 660 11.92 4.39 -20.67
C TYR A 660 11.19 3.92 -19.42
N ALA A 661 11.75 2.93 -18.70
CA ALA A 661 11.25 2.50 -17.41
C ALA A 661 12.38 2.34 -16.40
N VAL A 662 12.18 2.84 -15.20
CA VAL A 662 13.20 2.94 -14.15
C VAL A 662 12.67 2.53 -12.78
N GLY A 663 13.57 2.28 -11.84
CA GLY A 663 13.20 1.87 -10.50
C GLY A 663 12.41 0.56 -10.53
N ASN A 664 11.38 0.47 -9.70
CA ASN A 664 10.62 -0.77 -9.56
C ASN A 664 9.74 -1.13 -10.78
N ASP A 665 9.52 -0.18 -11.70
CA ASP A 665 8.84 -0.48 -12.95
C ASP A 665 9.71 -1.33 -13.90
N SER A 666 11.01 -1.50 -13.60
CA SER A 666 11.95 -2.31 -14.37
C SER A 666 12.93 -3.15 -13.52
N LEU A 667 12.72 -3.24 -12.21
CA LEU A 667 13.66 -3.91 -11.30
C LEU A 667 13.88 -5.40 -11.64
N GLY A 668 12.87 -6.05 -12.22
CA GLY A 668 12.91 -7.48 -12.57
C GLY A 668 14.10 -7.87 -13.44
N VAL A 669 14.64 -6.95 -14.26
CA VAL A 669 15.80 -7.23 -15.12
C VAL A 669 17.09 -7.57 -14.35
N LEU A 670 17.17 -7.18 -13.08
CA LEU A 670 18.31 -7.49 -12.20
C LEU A 670 18.15 -8.80 -11.43
N LEU A 671 16.98 -9.42 -11.43
CA LEU A 671 16.57 -10.43 -10.48
C LEU A 671 16.22 -11.74 -11.18
N ALA A 672 15.87 -12.76 -10.41
CA ALA A 672 15.46 -14.05 -10.93
C ALA A 672 14.11 -14.46 -10.36
N SER A 673 13.25 -15.02 -11.22
CA SER A 673 11.95 -15.58 -10.87
C SER A 673 12.05 -16.58 -9.70
N GLU A 674 11.03 -16.63 -8.85
CA GLU A 674 10.92 -17.55 -7.72
C GLU A 674 12.07 -17.47 -6.69
N LYS A 675 12.98 -16.53 -6.79
CA LYS A 675 14.02 -16.29 -5.80
C LYS A 675 13.75 -15.02 -5.01
N ALA A 676 14.20 -15.04 -3.76
CA ALA A 676 14.26 -13.82 -2.98
C ALA A 676 15.06 -12.77 -3.75
N TYR A 677 14.66 -11.54 -3.59
CA TYR A 677 15.43 -10.39 -4.04
C TYR A 677 16.90 -10.51 -3.57
N VAL A 678 17.85 -10.18 -4.42
CA VAL A 678 19.26 -10.35 -4.10
C VAL A 678 19.62 -9.74 -2.75
N THR A 679 20.32 -10.50 -1.94
CA THR A 679 20.67 -10.17 -0.56
C THR A 679 21.71 -9.05 -0.41
N TYR A 680 21.93 -8.27 -1.46
CA TYR A 680 22.74 -7.05 -1.39
C TYR A 680 21.86 -5.91 -0.90
N GLY A 681 22.02 -5.52 0.35
CA GLY A 681 21.20 -4.47 0.95
C GLY A 681 21.17 -3.21 0.11
N GLY A 682 19.96 -2.69 -0.13
CA GLY A 682 19.73 -1.46 -0.86
C GLY A 682 19.75 -1.57 -2.39
N ALA A 683 19.74 -2.78 -2.99
CA ALA A 683 19.78 -2.94 -4.43
C ALA A 683 18.62 -2.25 -5.15
N ALA A 684 17.37 -2.41 -4.66
CA ALA A 684 16.21 -1.74 -5.24
C ALA A 684 16.33 -0.20 -5.17
N ALA A 685 16.79 0.34 -4.03
CA ALA A 685 17.03 1.79 -3.89
C ALA A 685 18.17 2.26 -4.80
N GLY A 686 19.27 1.50 -4.86
CA GLY A 686 20.40 1.80 -5.75
C GLY A 686 20.01 1.78 -7.22
N TRP A 687 19.19 0.79 -7.63
CA TRP A 687 18.65 0.73 -8.98
C TRP A 687 17.74 1.93 -9.27
N ALA A 688 16.82 2.27 -8.36
CA ALA A 688 15.94 3.41 -8.54
C ALA A 688 16.71 4.70 -8.82
N LEU A 689 17.70 5.00 -8.00
CA LEU A 689 18.50 6.23 -8.14
C LEU A 689 19.38 6.21 -9.40
N THR A 690 20.00 5.06 -9.70
CA THR A 690 20.94 4.92 -10.83
C THR A 690 20.22 4.87 -12.16
N SER A 691 19.18 4.03 -12.29
CA SER A 691 18.40 3.92 -13.52
C SER A 691 17.69 5.25 -13.84
N GLY A 692 17.17 5.95 -12.82
CA GLY A 692 16.58 7.27 -13.01
C GLY A 692 17.59 8.28 -13.58
N ARG A 693 18.79 8.40 -12.94
CA ARG A 693 19.84 9.29 -13.44
C ARG A 693 20.23 9.00 -14.88
N LEU A 694 20.45 7.74 -15.21
CA LEU A 694 20.84 7.32 -16.57
C LEU A 694 19.73 7.56 -17.59
N ALA A 695 18.49 7.18 -17.26
CA ALA A 695 17.34 7.39 -18.15
C ALA A 695 17.07 8.88 -18.42
N GLY A 696 17.26 9.76 -17.43
CA GLY A 696 17.16 11.21 -17.63
C GLY A 696 18.12 11.72 -18.68
N ALA A 697 19.38 11.25 -18.66
CA ALA A 697 20.38 11.59 -19.66
C ALA A 697 20.04 10.98 -21.03
N TYR A 698 19.68 9.69 -21.11
CA TYR A 698 19.36 9.01 -22.36
C TYR A 698 18.11 9.56 -23.04
N ALA A 699 17.04 9.81 -22.26
CA ALA A 699 15.81 10.42 -22.75
C ALA A 699 16.06 11.84 -23.30
N THR A 700 16.96 12.60 -22.65
CA THR A 700 17.37 13.91 -23.16
C THR A 700 18.13 13.82 -24.47
N ALA A 701 19.10 12.92 -24.59
CA ALA A 701 19.84 12.70 -25.81
C ALA A 701 18.90 12.29 -26.97
N TYR A 702 18.00 11.35 -26.72
CA TYR A 702 16.97 10.96 -27.70
C TYR A 702 16.09 12.15 -28.12
N ALA A 703 15.60 12.94 -27.18
CA ALA A 703 14.75 14.10 -27.46
C ALA A 703 15.46 15.17 -28.30
N LYS A 704 16.79 15.26 -28.21
CA LYS A 704 17.64 16.18 -28.98
C LYS A 704 18.10 15.58 -30.31
N GLY A 705 17.86 14.29 -30.56
CA GLY A 705 18.30 13.57 -31.75
C GLY A 705 19.80 13.26 -31.77
N GLU A 706 20.39 13.07 -30.59
CA GLU A 706 21.82 12.76 -30.37
C GLU A 706 22.07 11.24 -30.30
#